data_b56e17448e3c5e236b81e366f74f5c80
#
_entry.id   b56e17448e3c5e236b81e366f74f5c80
#
_cell.length_a   1.000
_cell.length_b   1.000
_cell.length_c   1.000
_cell.angle_alpha   90.00
_cell.angle_beta   90.00
_cell.angle_gamma   90.00
#
_symmetry.space_group_name_H-M   'P 1'
#
loop_
_entity.id
_entity.type
_entity.pdbx_description
1 polymer ?
#
loop_
_entity_poly.entity_id
_entity_poly.type
_entity_poly.pdbx_seq_one_letter_code
_entity_poly.pdbx_strand_id
1 'polypeptide(L)'
;MRNPLIAGITALVLVPGVVTAVSATASAQQPESVASRPQGQSTIGLGGWQVLTTAQVKDSGAAVSKPGYPTHGWLKVKPDDAGAPGTEITALVQNGKCPNVFYSDNMRKCFGYQAKRGPVTTKQFKDPWWFRTDFNPGFRPGKNAKLTIPGVVGEGDVWLNGTLVAGKDVVSGAYAGHTFDVTKLLRPGRNTLAVKMYPNDPNSMYTLDQADWAQIAPDNNTGLQFPPTLQLSDALSGDNAHVVQDNAADLSTSSLTAKVDVTNNADTPQTGEVAATVTPPGRGRPIVVRQNVTIPAHAKQTVTFTPAKFPQLKIVKPQVWWPYSMGAQPLYTLGTTVSQGGVVSTSSSETFGIRTVTSKLIGKSPALPDGARKFAVNGRDFVFRGGGFAPDLFLRYDKADIAHQLALIKNMGLSGVRLEGHDMPADFYEQADRAGLLVLGGFLCCDAWQPEHPEKLTDRDYRIMHDSAYSIAQAERSHPSVITYGWSDNEPIPRQETETLSAFKAADWDVPVIASAEYKSTKTLGPSGEKEGPYDWVPPTYWYDSSTFDKTDPSRTNAGGAWGFASEQSAGHTVPTLDSLRRFLSPEEQAKLWQDPAYNQYHTNYESGHGGYKFGTLYTLDESIAHRYGKWDSLESYVESAQIANYENTRSQFEAFLAHANDKKNPSTGVVYWQLNKGWPTLLWSLYNNDGDQPGAYFGAQKANKPLHALYTYDTGTVALSNLGAARQNGISVQAKVYDTAGKVLDDQTAPAVSLDSQGVATGLLKPKVPAETKAPAKAQVYFVELQVRQGGKVVDRNVYWMSTQKDVVDWAKTLQNPQATMSQYSDLTALRDLPKSQVKVTASTRPSRGPDGTDTATTVTIANTSKTSAVSFFLRADLRRSADGSQLPAATWDDNDITLWPGQSQTLTVRYRAADLRGAAPTVSVDGFNTGRVVVPAGPHRGGQEAVPPVIEGTRE
;
A
#
# COMPACT_ATOMS: atom_id res chain seq x y z
N MET A 1 57.29 18.71 -26.34
CA MET A 1 57.79 18.57 -27.74
C MET A 1 56.65 17.93 -28.55
N ARG A 2 56.11 18.76 -29.42
CA ARG A 2 55.54 18.50 -30.75
C ARG A 2 54.36 17.51 -30.89
N ASN A 3 53.18 18.12 -31.05
CA ASN A 3 52.20 17.79 -32.06
C ASN A 3 52.78 17.77 -33.48
N PRO A 4 52.15 17.26 -34.56
CA PRO A 4 50.96 17.86 -35.15
C PRO A 4 49.96 16.81 -35.77
N LEU A 5 48.62 17.16 -35.86
CA LEU A 5 47.82 17.86 -36.90
C LEU A 5 47.71 17.14 -38.25
N ILE A 6 46.45 17.04 -38.77
CA ILE A 6 45.81 17.58 -39.99
C ILE A 6 44.58 16.74 -40.28
N ALA A 7 43.38 17.19 -40.19
CA ALA A 7 42.56 18.14 -40.96
C ALA A 7 42.06 17.63 -42.34
N GLY A 8 40.77 17.65 -42.52
CA GLY A 8 40.01 18.33 -43.58
C GLY A 8 39.13 17.39 -44.38
N ILE A 9 37.99 17.61 -44.84
CA ILE A 9 37.17 18.72 -45.33
C ILE A 9 35.85 18.12 -45.85
N THR A 10 34.77 18.75 -45.51
CA THR A 10 33.45 18.93 -46.07
C THR A 10 33.12 18.61 -47.55
N ALA A 11 31.95 18.06 -47.83
CA ALA A 11 31.11 18.57 -48.94
C ALA A 11 29.62 18.25 -48.78
N LEU A 12 28.81 19.24 -48.91
CA LEU A 12 27.38 19.36 -48.94
C LEU A 12 26.90 19.26 -50.39
N VAL A 13 25.83 18.49 -50.70
CA VAL A 13 25.01 18.69 -51.89
C VAL A 13 23.52 18.38 -51.63
N LEU A 14 22.69 19.31 -52.08
CA LEU A 14 21.24 19.39 -51.99
C LEU A 14 20.50 18.63 -53.13
N VAL A 15 19.42 17.94 -52.76
CA VAL A 15 18.01 17.82 -53.28
C VAL A 15 17.76 17.82 -54.83
N PRO A 16 16.82 17.04 -55.37
CA PRO A 16 15.38 17.21 -55.18
C PRO A 16 14.53 15.90 -55.16
N GLY A 17 13.29 16.05 -54.61
CA GLY A 17 12.33 15.05 -54.34
C GLY A 17 11.61 14.43 -55.57
N VAL A 18 11.12 13.22 -55.34
CA VAL A 18 10.09 12.56 -56.18
C VAL A 18 9.07 11.92 -55.25
N VAL A 19 7.82 12.26 -55.43
CA VAL A 19 6.65 11.62 -54.81
C VAL A 19 6.38 10.32 -55.55
N THR A 20 6.36 9.19 -54.88
CA THR A 20 5.79 7.96 -55.44
C THR A 20 4.91 7.25 -54.40
N ALA A 21 3.72 6.90 -54.85
CA ALA A 21 2.68 6.22 -54.10
C ALA A 21 3.14 4.90 -53.50
N VAL A 22 2.84 4.70 -52.22
CA VAL A 22 3.06 3.43 -51.52
C VAL A 22 1.81 2.58 -51.62
N SER A 23 1.90 1.48 -52.33
CA SER A 23 0.93 0.41 -52.27
C SER A 23 1.06 -0.33 -50.96
N ALA A 24 -0.05 -0.42 -50.22
CA ALA A 24 -0.12 -1.19 -48.96
C ALA A 24 -0.06 -2.70 -49.28
N THR A 25 1.09 -3.31 -49.04
CA THR A 25 1.18 -4.77 -48.89
C THR A 25 0.98 -5.10 -47.42
N ALA A 26 -0.06 -5.86 -47.12
CA ALA A 26 -0.31 -6.43 -45.81
C ALA A 26 0.83 -7.36 -45.39
N SER A 27 1.71 -6.90 -44.49
CA SER A 27 2.66 -7.79 -43.83
C SER A 27 1.90 -8.66 -42.85
N ALA A 28 1.94 -9.96 -43.04
CA ALA A 28 1.56 -10.94 -42.02
C ALA A 28 2.42 -10.71 -40.78
N GLN A 29 1.81 -10.29 -39.68
CA GLN A 29 2.49 -10.23 -38.40
C GLN A 29 2.91 -11.64 -38.01
N GLN A 30 4.22 -11.83 -37.92
CA GLN A 30 4.79 -13.01 -37.24
C GLN A 30 4.37 -12.96 -35.77
N PRO A 31 4.07 -14.12 -35.15
CA PRO A 31 3.78 -14.15 -33.72
C PRO A 31 4.99 -13.62 -32.97
N GLU A 32 4.73 -12.63 -32.08
CA GLU A 32 5.74 -12.03 -31.24
C GLU A 32 6.49 -13.10 -30.46
N SER A 33 7.78 -12.96 -30.48
CA SER A 33 8.82 -13.85 -30.02
C SER A 33 8.67 -14.32 -28.58
N VAL A 34 8.86 -15.63 -28.43
CA VAL A 34 9.49 -16.30 -27.28
C VAL A 34 10.42 -15.33 -26.56
N ALA A 35 10.14 -15.05 -25.28
CA ALA A 35 11.04 -14.29 -24.44
C ALA A 35 12.44 -14.95 -24.50
N SER A 36 13.40 -14.23 -25.06
CA SER A 36 14.78 -14.70 -25.14
C SER A 36 15.33 -14.78 -23.72
N ARG A 37 15.74 -15.99 -23.32
CA ARG A 37 16.36 -16.29 -22.04
C ARG A 37 17.57 -15.38 -21.80
N PRO A 38 17.60 -14.53 -20.73
CA PRO A 38 18.83 -13.87 -20.34
C PRO A 38 19.90 -14.92 -20.05
N GLN A 39 21.13 -14.68 -20.50
CA GLN A 39 22.24 -15.63 -20.24
C GLN A 39 22.39 -15.81 -18.72
N GLY A 40 22.20 -17.04 -18.22
CA GLY A 40 22.36 -17.39 -16.81
C GLY A 40 21.08 -17.69 -16.02
N GLN A 41 19.88 -17.39 -16.55
CA GLN A 41 18.63 -17.74 -15.85
C GLN A 41 18.16 -19.16 -16.21
N SER A 42 17.96 -20.00 -15.16
CA SER A 42 17.44 -21.38 -15.31
C SER A 42 15.91 -21.45 -15.30
N THR A 43 15.23 -20.40 -14.82
CA THR A 43 13.77 -20.31 -14.68
C THR A 43 13.21 -19.30 -15.67
N ILE A 44 12.11 -19.63 -16.33
CA ILE A 44 11.38 -18.78 -17.29
C ILE A 44 9.92 -18.66 -16.88
N GLY A 45 9.36 -17.47 -16.96
CA GLY A 45 7.91 -17.23 -16.85
C GLY A 45 7.21 -17.63 -18.16
N LEU A 46 5.98 -18.10 -18.03
CA LEU A 46 5.15 -18.49 -19.18
C LEU A 46 4.19 -17.35 -19.52
N GLY A 47 4.24 -16.87 -20.76
CA GLY A 47 3.42 -15.77 -21.29
C GLY A 47 2.60 -16.15 -22.50
N GLY A 48 1.93 -15.18 -23.14
CA GLY A 48 1.13 -15.42 -24.36
C GLY A 48 -0.17 -16.19 -24.11
N TRP A 49 -0.82 -15.87 -22.99
CA TRP A 49 -2.01 -16.56 -22.51
C TRP A 49 -3.25 -16.27 -23.37
N GLN A 50 -4.10 -17.28 -23.49
CA GLN A 50 -5.43 -17.22 -24.10
C GLN A 50 -6.43 -17.84 -23.15
N VAL A 51 -7.59 -17.21 -22.99
CA VAL A 51 -8.56 -17.55 -21.96
C VAL A 51 -9.95 -17.67 -22.56
N LEU A 52 -10.71 -18.72 -22.20
CA LEU A 52 -12.10 -18.88 -22.61
C LEU A 52 -12.86 -19.83 -21.67
N THR A 53 -14.15 -19.54 -21.45
CA THR A 53 -15.01 -20.35 -20.58
C THR A 53 -15.27 -21.76 -21.15
N THR A 54 -15.39 -22.75 -20.25
CA THR A 54 -15.78 -24.11 -20.63
C THR A 54 -17.24 -24.18 -21.14
N ALA A 55 -18.06 -23.15 -20.90
CA ALA A 55 -19.37 -23.05 -21.55
C ALA A 55 -19.27 -23.03 -23.08
N GLN A 56 -18.19 -22.44 -23.61
CA GLN A 56 -17.89 -22.31 -25.04
C GLN A 56 -16.90 -23.38 -25.54
N VAL A 57 -16.10 -23.98 -24.65
CA VAL A 57 -15.10 -25.01 -24.99
C VAL A 57 -15.45 -26.28 -24.24
N LYS A 58 -16.09 -27.23 -24.94
CA LYS A 58 -16.53 -28.50 -24.34
C LYS A 58 -15.49 -29.61 -24.44
N ASP A 59 -14.35 -29.36 -25.13
CA ASP A 59 -13.29 -30.33 -25.30
C ASP A 59 -12.60 -30.67 -23.98
N SER A 60 -12.06 -31.91 -23.89
CA SER A 60 -11.31 -32.36 -22.73
C SER A 60 -10.00 -31.63 -22.55
N GLY A 61 -9.45 -31.60 -21.34
CA GLY A 61 -8.14 -31.00 -21.04
C GLY A 61 -7.03 -31.65 -21.87
N ALA A 62 -7.17 -32.96 -22.15
CA ALA A 62 -6.25 -33.69 -23.03
C ALA A 62 -6.28 -33.16 -24.49
N ALA A 63 -7.40 -32.62 -24.95
CA ALA A 63 -7.48 -32.01 -26.29
C ALA A 63 -7.00 -30.54 -26.23
N VAL A 64 -7.51 -29.74 -25.30
CA VAL A 64 -7.22 -28.31 -25.16
C VAL A 64 -5.72 -28.04 -24.95
N SER A 65 -5.01 -28.92 -24.26
CA SER A 65 -3.59 -28.76 -23.95
C SER A 65 -2.66 -29.35 -25.05
N LYS A 66 -3.17 -29.75 -26.19
CA LYS A 66 -2.31 -30.17 -27.32
C LYS A 66 -1.76 -28.97 -28.08
N PRO A 67 -0.47 -29.00 -28.48
CA PRO A 67 0.07 -28.05 -29.45
C PRO A 67 -0.73 -28.06 -30.75
N GLY A 68 -1.12 -26.87 -31.22
CA GLY A 68 -1.93 -26.74 -32.45
C GLY A 68 -3.45 -26.82 -32.24
N TYR A 69 -3.93 -26.94 -30.99
CA TYR A 69 -5.37 -26.84 -30.74
C TYR A 69 -5.89 -25.47 -31.21
N PRO A 70 -7.06 -25.43 -31.93
CA PRO A 70 -7.56 -24.19 -32.50
C PRO A 70 -8.07 -23.26 -31.39
N THR A 71 -7.54 -22.04 -31.35
CA THR A 71 -7.90 -21.01 -30.37
C THR A 71 -8.59 -19.79 -31.00
N HIS A 72 -9.27 -20.00 -32.16
CA HIS A 72 -10.06 -18.93 -32.77
C HIS A 72 -11.18 -18.50 -31.81
N GLY A 73 -11.28 -17.18 -31.57
CA GLY A 73 -12.28 -16.62 -30.64
C GLY A 73 -11.89 -16.63 -29.17
N TRP A 74 -10.72 -17.20 -28.81
CA TRP A 74 -10.22 -17.07 -27.44
C TRP A 74 -9.74 -15.64 -27.14
N LEU A 75 -9.95 -15.20 -25.93
CA LEU A 75 -9.50 -13.92 -25.42
C LEU A 75 -7.98 -13.95 -25.24
N LYS A 76 -7.26 -13.04 -25.87
CA LYS A 76 -5.82 -12.88 -25.67
C LYS A 76 -5.57 -12.07 -24.42
N VAL A 77 -4.69 -12.54 -23.56
CA VAL A 77 -4.32 -11.87 -22.32
C VAL A 77 -2.86 -11.45 -22.37
N LYS A 78 -2.62 -10.16 -22.21
CA LYS A 78 -1.30 -9.63 -21.93
C LYS A 78 -1.04 -9.83 -20.43
N PRO A 79 0.03 -10.55 -20.06
CA PRO A 79 0.43 -10.64 -18.65
C PRO A 79 0.64 -9.25 -18.06
N ASP A 80 0.40 -9.11 -16.78
CA ASP A 80 0.70 -7.90 -16.02
C ASP A 80 2.22 -7.72 -15.81
N ASP A 81 2.63 -6.71 -15.09
CA ASP A 81 4.06 -6.44 -14.88
C ASP A 81 4.76 -7.45 -13.93
N ALA A 82 4.00 -8.27 -13.20
CA ALA A 82 4.51 -9.43 -12.47
C ALA A 82 4.63 -10.67 -13.37
N GLY A 83 4.08 -10.63 -14.59
CA GLY A 83 4.04 -11.73 -15.54
C GLY A 83 2.83 -12.65 -15.40
N ALA A 84 1.87 -12.30 -14.53
CA ALA A 84 0.67 -13.10 -14.32
C ALA A 84 -0.37 -12.90 -15.44
N PRO A 85 -1.11 -13.96 -15.83
CA PRO A 85 -2.23 -13.80 -16.76
C PRO A 85 -3.45 -13.11 -16.10
N GLY A 86 -3.53 -13.11 -14.78
CA GLY A 86 -4.62 -12.50 -14.04
C GLY A 86 -5.89 -13.34 -13.96
N THR A 87 -7.01 -12.66 -13.72
CA THR A 87 -8.32 -13.28 -13.47
C THR A 87 -9.19 -13.35 -14.73
N GLU A 88 -10.33 -14.05 -14.64
CA GLU A 88 -11.31 -14.17 -15.73
C GLU A 88 -11.84 -12.79 -16.17
N ILE A 89 -12.14 -11.91 -15.19
CA ILE A 89 -12.62 -10.56 -15.47
C ILE A 89 -11.52 -9.68 -16.07
N THR A 90 -10.25 -9.87 -15.69
CA THR A 90 -9.11 -9.20 -16.29
C THR A 90 -9.03 -9.51 -17.79
N ALA A 91 -9.19 -10.78 -18.17
CA ALA A 91 -9.19 -11.18 -19.58
C ALA A 91 -10.32 -10.48 -20.37
N LEU A 92 -11.50 -10.39 -19.80
CA LEU A 92 -12.65 -9.71 -20.43
C LEU A 92 -12.41 -8.20 -20.60
N VAL A 93 -11.94 -7.54 -19.55
CA VAL A 93 -11.67 -6.09 -19.57
C VAL A 93 -10.57 -5.74 -20.57
N GLN A 94 -9.47 -6.51 -20.61
CA GLN A 94 -8.40 -6.33 -21.59
C GLN A 94 -8.87 -6.48 -23.05
N ASN A 95 -9.92 -7.27 -23.29
CA ASN A 95 -10.54 -7.46 -24.60
C ASN A 95 -11.73 -6.55 -24.86
N GLY A 96 -11.85 -5.44 -24.11
CA GLY A 96 -12.82 -4.37 -24.34
C GLY A 96 -14.28 -4.75 -24.04
N LYS A 97 -14.52 -5.79 -23.23
CA LYS A 97 -15.88 -6.23 -22.91
C LYS A 97 -16.62 -5.32 -21.95
N CYS A 98 -15.93 -4.42 -21.27
CA CYS A 98 -16.53 -3.42 -20.40
C CYS A 98 -15.67 -2.13 -20.41
N PRO A 99 -15.91 -1.21 -21.35
CA PRO A 99 -15.23 0.09 -21.33
C PRO A 99 -15.53 0.85 -20.03
N ASN A 100 -14.51 1.52 -19.47
CA ASN A 100 -14.62 2.30 -18.23
C ASN A 100 -15.28 1.50 -17.10
N VAL A 101 -14.78 0.30 -16.85
CA VAL A 101 -15.37 -0.70 -15.94
C VAL A 101 -15.68 -0.15 -14.55
N PHE A 102 -14.89 0.81 -14.05
CA PHE A 102 -15.06 1.43 -12.74
C PHE A 102 -15.87 2.73 -12.75
N TYR A 103 -16.41 3.15 -13.89
CA TYR A 103 -17.27 4.32 -13.94
C TYR A 103 -18.71 3.93 -13.58
N SER A 104 -19.29 4.63 -12.59
CA SER A 104 -20.64 4.37 -12.10
C SER A 104 -20.85 2.87 -11.78
N ASP A 105 -21.93 2.28 -12.21
CA ASP A 105 -22.23 0.86 -12.04
C ASP A 105 -21.91 -0.01 -13.27
N ASN A 106 -20.96 0.43 -14.11
CA ASN A 106 -20.61 -0.30 -15.35
C ASN A 106 -20.17 -1.74 -15.07
N MET A 107 -19.37 -1.98 -14.03
CA MET A 107 -18.95 -3.36 -13.68
C MET A 107 -20.18 -4.25 -13.43
N ARG A 108 -21.16 -3.78 -12.66
CA ARG A 108 -22.40 -4.49 -12.39
C ARG A 108 -23.23 -4.69 -13.65
N LYS A 109 -23.32 -3.69 -14.52
CA LYS A 109 -24.06 -3.79 -15.80
C LYS A 109 -23.40 -4.77 -16.77
N CYS A 110 -22.07 -4.79 -16.85
CA CYS A 110 -21.32 -5.65 -17.77
C CYS A 110 -21.28 -7.11 -17.33
N PHE A 111 -21.06 -7.35 -16.03
CA PHE A 111 -20.68 -8.66 -15.51
C PHE A 111 -21.62 -9.24 -14.47
N GLY A 112 -22.61 -8.47 -14.01
CA GLY A 112 -23.46 -8.85 -12.89
C GLY A 112 -22.94 -8.37 -11.54
N TYR A 113 -23.66 -8.71 -10.49
CA TYR A 113 -23.40 -8.24 -9.13
C TYR A 113 -23.22 -9.42 -8.17
N GLN A 114 -22.06 -9.49 -7.55
CA GLN A 114 -21.79 -10.38 -6.44
C GLN A 114 -22.14 -9.61 -5.15
N ALA A 115 -23.30 -9.92 -4.57
CA ALA A 115 -23.88 -9.11 -3.49
C ALA A 115 -23.35 -9.44 -2.11
N LYS A 116 -22.67 -10.56 -1.94
CA LYS A 116 -22.14 -11.03 -0.65
C LYS A 116 -20.99 -12.01 -0.87
N ARG A 117 -20.17 -12.20 0.16
CA ARG A 117 -19.13 -13.23 0.20
C ARG A 117 -19.73 -14.63 -0.02
N GLY A 118 -18.96 -15.50 -0.64
CA GLY A 118 -19.32 -16.89 -0.89
C GLY A 118 -19.23 -17.29 -2.37
N PRO A 119 -19.86 -18.40 -2.78
CA PRO A 119 -19.72 -18.92 -4.13
C PRO A 119 -20.18 -17.91 -5.17
N VAL A 120 -19.55 -17.95 -6.35
CA VAL A 120 -19.90 -17.07 -7.48
C VAL A 120 -21.38 -17.19 -7.85
N THR A 121 -22.09 -16.08 -7.81
CA THR A 121 -23.52 -16.00 -8.17
C THR A 121 -23.78 -15.47 -9.59
N THR A 122 -22.82 -14.74 -10.15
CA THR A 122 -22.93 -14.14 -11.48
C THR A 122 -22.85 -15.20 -12.57
N LYS A 123 -23.85 -15.24 -13.45
CA LYS A 123 -24.01 -16.31 -14.46
C LYS A 123 -22.78 -16.52 -15.34
N GLN A 124 -22.07 -15.46 -15.66
CA GLN A 124 -20.93 -15.48 -16.59
C GLN A 124 -19.75 -16.27 -16.02
N PHE A 125 -19.59 -16.31 -14.69
CA PHE A 125 -18.42 -16.88 -14.01
C PHE A 125 -18.72 -18.18 -13.23
N LYS A 126 -19.91 -18.77 -13.40
CA LYS A 126 -20.27 -20.04 -12.74
C LYS A 126 -19.62 -21.28 -13.35
N ASP A 127 -19.26 -21.21 -14.63
CA ASP A 127 -18.59 -22.31 -15.30
C ASP A 127 -17.08 -22.14 -15.15
N PRO A 128 -16.29 -23.24 -15.11
CA PRO A 128 -14.83 -23.15 -15.14
C PRO A 128 -14.31 -22.48 -16.41
N TRP A 129 -13.10 -21.92 -16.34
CA TRP A 129 -12.44 -21.28 -17.47
C TRP A 129 -11.12 -21.95 -17.79
N TRP A 130 -10.76 -21.97 -19.07
CA TRP A 130 -9.45 -22.40 -19.56
C TRP A 130 -8.51 -21.22 -19.65
N PHE A 131 -7.32 -21.37 -19.03
CA PHE A 131 -6.14 -20.53 -19.23
C PHE A 131 -5.12 -21.36 -20.00
N ARG A 132 -4.74 -20.96 -21.21
CA ARG A 132 -3.91 -21.72 -22.12
C ARG A 132 -2.78 -20.89 -22.67
N THR A 133 -1.56 -21.46 -22.74
CA THR A 133 -0.41 -20.83 -23.39
C THR A 133 0.38 -21.84 -24.20
N ASP A 134 0.85 -21.39 -25.37
CA ASP A 134 1.85 -22.10 -26.18
C ASP A 134 3.22 -21.49 -25.95
N PHE A 135 4.23 -22.31 -25.72
CA PHE A 135 5.58 -21.83 -25.42
C PHE A 135 6.66 -22.74 -25.98
N ASN A 136 7.86 -22.21 -26.18
CA ASN A 136 9.06 -22.98 -26.56
C ASN A 136 10.17 -22.69 -25.53
N PRO A 137 10.40 -23.59 -24.56
CA PRO A 137 11.38 -23.35 -23.52
C PRO A 137 12.84 -23.59 -23.96
N GLY A 138 13.07 -23.96 -25.20
CA GLY A 138 14.39 -24.43 -25.67
C GLY A 138 14.82 -25.75 -25.01
N PHE A 139 13.85 -26.59 -24.65
CA PHE A 139 14.09 -27.88 -24.03
C PHE A 139 14.86 -28.81 -24.99
N ARG A 140 15.84 -29.51 -24.43
CA ARG A 140 16.68 -30.49 -25.17
C ARG A 140 16.67 -31.83 -24.46
N PRO A 141 16.78 -32.94 -25.17
CA PRO A 141 16.96 -34.26 -24.55
C PRO A 141 18.16 -34.26 -23.56
N GLY A 142 18.00 -34.90 -22.42
CA GLY A 142 18.99 -34.92 -21.34
C GLY A 142 18.90 -33.77 -20.34
N LYS A 143 18.01 -32.80 -20.58
CA LYS A 143 17.67 -31.79 -19.56
C LYS A 143 16.47 -32.25 -18.73
N ASN A 144 16.41 -31.80 -17.51
CA ASN A 144 15.25 -31.94 -16.60
C ASN A 144 14.42 -30.68 -16.62
N ALA A 145 13.14 -30.80 -16.31
CA ALA A 145 12.21 -29.67 -16.29
C ALA A 145 11.23 -29.75 -15.13
N LYS A 146 11.15 -28.68 -14.36
CA LYS A 146 10.19 -28.50 -13.26
C LYS A 146 9.22 -27.37 -13.59
N LEU A 147 7.93 -27.66 -13.55
CA LEU A 147 6.85 -26.68 -13.68
C LEU A 147 6.40 -26.28 -12.28
N THR A 148 6.44 -24.99 -11.98
CA THR A 148 5.93 -24.44 -10.71
C THR A 148 4.66 -23.64 -10.98
N ILE A 149 3.60 -23.96 -10.23
CA ILE A 149 2.36 -23.19 -10.11
C ILE A 149 2.41 -22.54 -8.74
N PRO A 150 2.62 -21.22 -8.61
CA PRO A 150 2.85 -20.58 -7.30
C PRO A 150 1.60 -20.54 -6.39
N GLY A 151 0.42 -20.72 -6.98
CA GLY A 151 -0.89 -20.71 -6.36
C GLY A 151 -1.96 -20.40 -7.40
N VAL A 152 -3.21 -20.68 -7.06
CA VAL A 152 -4.35 -20.40 -7.93
C VAL A 152 -5.49 -19.83 -7.08
N VAL A 153 -6.17 -18.80 -7.58
CA VAL A 153 -7.38 -18.30 -6.91
C VAL A 153 -8.55 -19.20 -7.33
N GLY A 154 -8.95 -20.07 -6.40
CA GLY A 154 -9.84 -21.18 -6.62
C GLY A 154 -9.10 -22.53 -6.65
N GLU A 155 -9.48 -23.40 -7.58
CA GLU A 155 -8.88 -24.73 -7.81
C GLU A 155 -8.58 -24.92 -9.29
N GLY A 156 -7.58 -25.75 -9.63
CA GLY A 156 -7.17 -25.91 -11.02
C GLY A 156 -6.77 -27.33 -11.43
N ASP A 157 -7.19 -27.79 -12.64
CA ASP A 157 -6.59 -28.95 -13.31
C ASP A 157 -5.50 -28.48 -14.25
N VAL A 158 -4.27 -28.92 -14.06
CA VAL A 158 -3.08 -28.54 -14.85
C VAL A 158 -2.76 -29.60 -15.88
N TRP A 159 -2.75 -29.21 -17.15
CA TRP A 159 -2.50 -30.12 -18.31
C TRP A 159 -1.30 -29.62 -19.12
N LEU A 160 -0.43 -30.53 -19.49
CA LEU A 160 0.73 -30.26 -20.36
C LEU A 160 0.77 -31.23 -21.54
N ASN A 161 0.77 -30.75 -22.80
CA ASN A 161 0.89 -31.53 -24.03
C ASN A 161 -0.10 -32.71 -24.14
N GLY A 162 -1.32 -32.56 -23.62
CA GLY A 162 -2.36 -33.60 -23.64
C GLY A 162 -2.41 -34.50 -22.40
N THR A 163 -1.50 -34.32 -21.45
CA THR A 163 -1.42 -35.12 -20.22
C THR A 163 -1.78 -34.29 -19.00
N LEU A 164 -2.59 -34.83 -18.08
CA LEU A 164 -2.88 -34.23 -16.79
C LEU A 164 -1.63 -34.31 -15.91
N VAL A 165 -1.14 -33.15 -15.48
CA VAL A 165 0.00 -33.02 -14.53
C VAL A 165 -0.48 -33.16 -13.11
N ALA A 166 -1.54 -32.44 -12.75
CA ALA A 166 -2.17 -32.49 -11.45
C ALA A 166 -3.63 -32.01 -11.55
N GLY A 167 -4.49 -32.60 -10.74
CA GLY A 167 -5.90 -32.19 -10.62
C GLY A 167 -6.13 -31.16 -9.55
N LYS A 168 -7.35 -30.62 -9.54
CA LYS A 168 -7.81 -29.62 -8.59
C LYS A 168 -7.73 -30.02 -7.10
N ASP A 169 -7.68 -31.35 -6.81
CA ASP A 169 -7.49 -31.82 -5.43
C ASP A 169 -6.08 -31.55 -4.89
N VAL A 170 -5.12 -31.31 -5.81
CA VAL A 170 -3.73 -30.97 -5.51
C VAL A 170 -3.50 -29.48 -5.70
N VAL A 171 -3.90 -28.94 -6.87
CA VAL A 171 -3.70 -27.51 -7.22
C VAL A 171 -4.87 -26.70 -6.70
N SER A 172 -4.73 -26.21 -5.47
CA SER A 172 -5.73 -25.43 -4.74
C SER A 172 -5.03 -24.53 -3.75
N GLY A 173 -5.58 -23.32 -3.56
CA GLY A 173 -5.04 -22.32 -2.66
C GLY A 173 -4.27 -21.20 -3.38
N ALA A 174 -4.60 -19.96 -3.02
CA ALA A 174 -4.02 -18.78 -3.66
C ALA A 174 -2.50 -18.66 -3.46
N TYR A 175 -2.00 -19.21 -2.35
CA TYR A 175 -0.59 -19.11 -1.94
C TYR A 175 0.08 -20.49 -1.81
N ALA A 176 -0.63 -21.59 -2.01
CA ALA A 176 -0.06 -22.94 -1.96
C ALA A 176 0.71 -23.24 -3.27
N GLY A 177 2.02 -23.08 -3.23
CA GLY A 177 2.88 -23.33 -4.38
C GLY A 177 3.12 -24.83 -4.62
N HIS A 178 3.02 -25.28 -5.88
CA HIS A 178 3.26 -26.66 -6.29
C HIS A 178 4.29 -26.73 -7.40
N THR A 179 5.24 -27.65 -7.28
CA THR A 179 6.27 -27.92 -8.28
C THR A 179 6.20 -29.35 -8.78
N PHE A 180 6.11 -29.53 -10.10
CA PHE A 180 5.95 -30.84 -10.76
C PHE A 180 7.13 -31.14 -11.67
N ASP A 181 7.64 -32.38 -11.63
CA ASP A 181 8.57 -32.87 -12.66
C ASP A 181 7.78 -33.13 -13.95
N VAL A 182 8.08 -32.33 -14.98
CA VAL A 182 7.45 -32.42 -16.30
C VAL A 182 8.43 -32.85 -17.40
N THR A 183 9.60 -33.36 -17.03
CA THR A 183 10.68 -33.76 -17.93
C THR A 183 10.20 -34.67 -19.03
N LYS A 184 9.39 -35.68 -18.70
CA LYS A 184 8.87 -36.69 -19.67
C LYS A 184 7.71 -36.15 -20.52
N LEU A 185 7.12 -35.01 -20.13
CA LEU A 185 5.99 -34.41 -20.83
C LEU A 185 6.42 -33.32 -21.84
N LEU A 186 7.59 -32.71 -21.59
CA LEU A 186 8.11 -31.68 -22.52
C LEU A 186 8.67 -32.27 -23.81
N ARG A 187 8.55 -31.46 -24.87
CA ARG A 187 9.03 -31.75 -26.20
C ARG A 187 10.02 -30.69 -26.67
N PRO A 188 11.00 -31.02 -27.52
CA PRO A 188 11.70 -29.98 -28.28
C PRO A 188 10.72 -29.14 -29.10
N GLY A 189 10.89 -27.81 -29.07
CA GLY A 189 10.02 -26.88 -29.79
C GLY A 189 8.74 -26.50 -29.01
N ARG A 190 7.61 -26.53 -29.72
CA ARG A 190 6.33 -26.03 -29.19
C ARG A 190 5.72 -26.96 -28.16
N ASN A 191 5.39 -26.40 -27.00
CA ASN A 191 4.66 -27.06 -25.92
C ASN A 191 3.40 -26.25 -25.61
N THR A 192 2.44 -26.86 -24.91
CA THR A 192 1.20 -26.23 -24.52
C THR A 192 0.87 -26.56 -23.07
N LEU A 193 0.78 -25.52 -22.22
CA LEU A 193 0.20 -25.60 -20.88
C LEU A 193 -1.26 -25.13 -20.94
N ALA A 194 -2.15 -25.87 -20.30
CA ALA A 194 -3.53 -25.44 -20.09
C ALA A 194 -3.92 -25.69 -18.64
N VAL A 195 -4.53 -24.71 -18.02
CA VAL A 195 -5.08 -24.80 -16.66
C VAL A 195 -6.59 -24.57 -16.75
N LYS A 196 -7.36 -25.53 -16.24
CA LYS A 196 -8.79 -25.39 -16.09
C LYS A 196 -9.07 -24.87 -14.68
N MET A 197 -9.44 -23.59 -14.59
CA MET A 197 -9.76 -22.95 -13.33
C MET A 197 -11.21 -23.16 -12.97
N TYR A 198 -11.45 -23.56 -11.74
CA TYR A 198 -12.78 -23.68 -11.14
C TYR A 198 -13.10 -22.44 -10.33
N PRO A 199 -14.40 -21.98 -10.34
CA PRO A 199 -14.77 -20.76 -9.65
C PRO A 199 -14.37 -20.74 -8.18
N ASN A 200 -13.79 -19.63 -7.75
CA ASN A 200 -13.43 -19.43 -6.35
C ASN A 200 -14.67 -19.32 -5.45
N ASP A 201 -14.65 -20.03 -4.33
CA ASP A 201 -15.60 -19.88 -3.23
C ASP A 201 -14.83 -19.63 -1.93
N PRO A 202 -14.68 -18.39 -1.51
CA PRO A 202 -13.90 -18.05 -0.32
C PRO A 202 -14.47 -18.63 0.98
N ASN A 203 -15.76 -19.01 1.02
CA ASN A 203 -16.35 -19.63 2.20
C ASN A 203 -15.99 -21.11 2.38
N SER A 204 -15.56 -21.79 1.32
CA SER A 204 -15.28 -23.24 1.35
C SER A 204 -13.89 -23.63 0.87
N MET A 205 -13.13 -22.69 0.28
CA MET A 205 -11.78 -22.92 -0.24
C MET A 205 -10.76 -22.09 0.55
N TYR A 206 -9.64 -22.71 0.93
CA TYR A 206 -8.48 -22.00 1.51
C TYR A 206 -7.69 -21.31 0.41
N THR A 207 -8.26 -20.29 -0.15
CA THR A 207 -7.78 -19.54 -1.30
C THR A 207 -7.75 -18.05 -0.97
N LEU A 208 -7.83 -17.18 -1.98
CA LEU A 208 -7.92 -15.74 -1.76
C LEU A 208 -9.28 -15.37 -1.18
N ASP A 209 -9.25 -14.65 -0.07
CA ASP A 209 -10.42 -13.97 0.47
C ASP A 209 -10.81 -12.77 -0.39
N GLN A 210 -12.04 -12.37 -0.26
CA GLN A 210 -12.50 -11.11 -0.83
C GLN A 210 -11.98 -9.97 0.04
N ALA A 211 -11.45 -8.92 -0.61
CA ALA A 211 -10.93 -7.76 0.11
C ALA A 211 -11.99 -7.22 1.08
N ASP A 212 -11.62 -7.09 2.35
CA ASP A 212 -12.55 -6.70 3.39
C ASP A 212 -13.14 -5.31 3.12
N TRP A 213 -14.47 -5.19 3.35
CA TRP A 213 -15.21 -3.94 3.16
C TRP A 213 -15.08 -3.31 1.76
N ALA A 214 -14.65 -4.05 0.75
CA ALA A 214 -14.58 -3.60 -0.63
C ALA A 214 -15.71 -4.19 -1.47
N GLN A 215 -15.92 -3.68 -2.68
CA GLN A 215 -16.76 -4.31 -3.67
C GLN A 215 -16.16 -5.66 -4.08
N ILE A 216 -17.00 -6.67 -4.21
CA ILE A 216 -16.55 -8.00 -4.63
C ILE A 216 -16.43 -8.04 -6.15
N ALA A 217 -15.30 -8.54 -6.66
CA ALA A 217 -15.12 -8.79 -8.08
C ALA A 217 -16.13 -9.84 -8.55
N PRO A 218 -16.86 -9.63 -9.67
CA PRO A 218 -17.94 -10.54 -10.13
C PRO A 218 -17.50 -11.98 -10.39
N ASP A 219 -16.22 -12.24 -10.62
CA ASP A 219 -15.59 -13.56 -10.80
C ASP A 219 -14.96 -14.13 -9.52
N ASN A 220 -15.14 -13.47 -8.36
CA ASN A 220 -14.42 -13.78 -7.12
C ASN A 220 -12.90 -13.88 -7.33
N ASN A 221 -12.33 -13.07 -8.24
CA ASN A 221 -10.91 -13.10 -8.61
C ASN A 221 -10.40 -14.45 -9.12
N THR A 222 -11.27 -15.35 -9.60
CA THR A 222 -10.86 -16.66 -10.12
C THR A 222 -9.82 -16.52 -11.21
N GLY A 223 -8.65 -17.18 -11.06
CA GLY A 223 -7.59 -17.08 -12.04
C GLY A 223 -6.18 -17.40 -11.52
N LEU A 224 -5.19 -16.93 -12.27
CA LEU A 224 -3.76 -17.11 -11.99
C LEU A 224 -3.16 -15.74 -11.60
N GLN A 225 -3.13 -15.43 -10.32
CA GLN A 225 -2.59 -14.16 -9.81
C GLN A 225 -1.05 -14.09 -9.83
N PHE A 226 -0.39 -15.24 -9.92
CA PHE A 226 1.06 -15.35 -10.06
C PHE A 226 1.44 -16.12 -11.32
N PRO A 227 2.59 -15.80 -11.98
CA PRO A 227 2.99 -16.44 -13.21
C PRO A 227 3.44 -17.88 -12.96
N PRO A 228 2.88 -18.88 -13.66
CA PRO A 228 3.50 -20.19 -13.75
C PRO A 228 4.91 -20.10 -14.35
N THR A 229 5.86 -20.87 -13.79
CA THR A 229 7.25 -20.85 -14.21
C THR A 229 7.76 -22.23 -14.58
N LEU A 230 8.76 -22.27 -15.45
CA LEU A 230 9.44 -23.50 -15.85
C LEU A 230 10.95 -23.36 -15.59
N GLN A 231 11.51 -24.27 -14.78
CA GLN A 231 12.95 -24.39 -14.57
C GLN A 231 13.51 -25.50 -15.43
N LEU A 232 14.57 -25.23 -16.21
CA LEU A 232 15.34 -26.24 -16.93
C LEU A 232 16.70 -26.44 -16.25
N SER A 233 17.11 -27.71 -16.08
CA SER A 233 18.36 -28.06 -15.42
C SER A 233 19.05 -29.25 -16.06
N ASP A 234 20.33 -29.44 -15.71
CA ASP A 234 21.03 -30.72 -15.86
C ASP A 234 20.58 -31.71 -14.77
N ALA A 235 21.35 -32.74 -14.50
CA ALA A 235 20.99 -33.74 -13.50
C ALA A 235 20.84 -33.16 -12.10
N LEU A 236 21.66 -32.20 -11.71
CA LEU A 236 21.47 -31.43 -10.45
C LEU A 236 20.75 -30.11 -10.68
N SER A 237 19.75 -29.81 -9.86
CA SER A 237 19.07 -28.51 -9.84
C SER A 237 19.12 -27.89 -8.45
N GLY A 238 19.26 -26.55 -8.39
CA GLY A 238 19.20 -25.78 -7.16
C GLY A 238 17.92 -24.96 -7.09
N ASP A 239 17.34 -24.86 -5.90
CA ASP A 239 16.20 -24.01 -5.59
C ASP A 239 16.25 -23.51 -4.13
N ASN A 240 15.27 -22.71 -3.69
CA ASN A 240 15.08 -22.31 -2.30
C ASN A 240 16.33 -21.65 -1.67
N ALA A 241 17.13 -20.90 -2.47
CA ALA A 241 18.32 -20.22 -1.96
C ALA A 241 17.92 -19.07 -1.03
N HIS A 242 18.52 -18.96 0.16
CA HIS A 242 18.24 -17.86 1.09
C HIS A 242 19.37 -17.71 2.14
N VAL A 243 19.30 -16.65 2.92
CA VAL A 243 20.23 -16.35 4.02
C VAL A 243 19.50 -16.36 5.34
N VAL A 244 20.05 -17.12 6.30
CA VAL A 244 19.71 -17.01 7.71
C VAL A 244 20.76 -16.14 8.38
N GLN A 245 20.35 -15.18 9.20
CA GLN A 245 21.24 -14.19 9.82
C GLN A 245 21.20 -14.28 11.35
N ASP A 246 22.41 -14.14 11.95
CA ASP A 246 22.58 -13.98 13.39
C ASP A 246 23.36 -12.69 13.62
N ASN A 247 22.66 -11.65 14.09
CA ASN A 247 23.17 -10.29 14.20
C ASN A 247 23.48 -9.97 15.67
N ALA A 248 24.68 -9.47 15.93
CA ALA A 248 25.03 -8.97 17.25
C ALA A 248 24.11 -7.80 17.65
N ALA A 249 23.69 -7.76 18.91
CA ALA A 249 22.77 -6.74 19.41
C ALA A 249 23.29 -5.30 19.27
N ASP A 250 24.62 -5.12 19.28
CA ASP A 250 25.30 -3.83 19.05
C ASP A 250 25.55 -3.54 17.55
N LEU A 251 25.08 -4.40 16.67
CA LEU A 251 25.24 -4.34 15.21
C LEU A 251 26.72 -4.39 14.74
N SER A 252 27.63 -4.81 15.60
CA SER A 252 29.07 -4.88 15.28
C SER A 252 29.41 -6.01 14.31
N THR A 253 28.62 -7.08 14.30
CA THR A 253 28.82 -8.24 13.41
C THR A 253 27.49 -8.84 12.96
N SER A 254 27.49 -9.48 11.79
CA SER A 254 26.41 -10.33 11.29
C SER A 254 27.01 -11.66 10.81
N SER A 255 26.53 -12.77 11.32
CA SER A 255 26.89 -14.13 10.92
C SER A 255 25.86 -14.65 9.93
N LEU A 256 26.25 -14.81 8.66
CA LEU A 256 25.35 -15.24 7.59
C LEU A 256 25.49 -16.75 7.34
N THR A 257 24.36 -17.44 7.31
CA THR A 257 24.30 -18.84 6.85
C THR A 257 23.52 -18.88 5.55
N ALA A 258 24.21 -19.18 4.43
CA ALA A 258 23.54 -19.33 3.14
C ALA A 258 23.10 -20.80 2.97
N LYS A 259 21.88 -21.00 2.49
CA LYS A 259 21.29 -22.32 2.24
C LYS A 259 20.81 -22.41 0.80
N VAL A 260 20.96 -23.60 0.21
CA VAL A 260 20.48 -23.93 -1.15
C VAL A 260 19.99 -25.37 -1.14
N ASP A 261 18.78 -25.59 -1.56
CA ASP A 261 18.27 -26.93 -1.77
C ASP A 261 18.75 -27.48 -3.13
N VAL A 262 19.42 -28.62 -3.13
CA VAL A 262 19.92 -29.27 -4.33
C VAL A 262 19.22 -30.60 -4.54
N THR A 263 18.59 -30.76 -5.71
CA THR A 263 17.88 -31.98 -6.09
C THR A 263 18.68 -32.71 -7.20
N ASN A 264 18.91 -33.99 -7.00
CA ASN A 264 19.37 -34.88 -8.09
C ASN A 264 18.16 -35.43 -8.83
N ASN A 265 18.02 -35.09 -10.11
CA ASN A 265 16.92 -35.51 -10.97
C ASN A 265 17.28 -36.77 -11.80
N ALA A 266 18.46 -37.37 -11.59
CA ALA A 266 18.93 -38.56 -12.34
C ALA A 266 18.77 -39.87 -11.53
N ASP A 267 18.79 -41.01 -12.24
CA ASP A 267 18.68 -42.37 -11.70
C ASP A 267 19.96 -42.83 -10.98
N THR A 268 21.03 -42.04 -11.01
CA THR A 268 22.32 -42.37 -10.37
C THR A 268 22.79 -41.24 -9.47
N PRO A 269 23.61 -41.50 -8.44
CA PRO A 269 24.23 -40.46 -7.63
C PRO A 269 25.00 -39.48 -8.52
N GLN A 270 24.84 -38.19 -8.23
CA GLN A 270 25.45 -37.08 -8.99
C GLN A 270 26.35 -36.26 -8.07
N THR A 271 27.52 -35.90 -8.60
CA THR A 271 28.45 -35.00 -7.92
C THR A 271 28.50 -33.66 -8.65
N GLY A 272 28.43 -32.58 -7.91
CA GLY A 272 28.52 -31.22 -8.42
C GLY A 272 29.07 -30.22 -7.42
N GLU A 273 29.37 -29.02 -7.90
CA GLU A 273 29.76 -27.90 -7.07
C GLU A 273 28.55 -26.98 -6.83
N VAL A 274 28.31 -26.60 -5.58
CA VAL A 274 27.38 -25.53 -5.20
C VAL A 274 28.21 -24.33 -4.75
N ALA A 275 27.93 -23.17 -5.32
CA ALA A 275 28.55 -21.91 -4.92
C ALA A 275 27.49 -20.93 -4.43
N ALA A 276 27.79 -20.20 -3.35
CA ALA A 276 27.03 -19.07 -2.87
C ALA A 276 27.92 -17.81 -2.88
N THR A 277 27.38 -16.73 -3.41
CA THR A 277 28.06 -15.44 -3.54
C THR A 277 27.25 -14.38 -2.82
N VAL A 278 27.75 -13.85 -1.72
CA VAL A 278 27.13 -12.70 -1.03
C VAL A 278 27.81 -11.43 -1.53
N THR A 279 27.04 -10.59 -2.23
CA THR A 279 27.53 -9.29 -2.74
C THR A 279 27.02 -8.17 -1.84
N PRO A 280 27.92 -7.43 -1.16
CA PRO A 280 27.55 -6.27 -0.36
C PRO A 280 27.03 -5.11 -1.25
N PRO A 281 26.23 -4.19 -0.68
CA PRO A 281 25.79 -3.00 -1.40
C PRO A 281 26.94 -2.09 -1.79
N GLY A 282 26.81 -1.39 -2.93
CA GLY A 282 27.80 -0.47 -3.45
C GLY A 282 29.01 -1.17 -4.09
N ARG A 283 30.24 -0.77 -3.71
CA ARG A 283 31.50 -1.30 -4.28
C ARG A 283 32.18 -2.36 -3.40
N GLY A 284 31.43 -3.02 -2.52
CA GLY A 284 31.96 -4.08 -1.66
C GLY A 284 32.43 -5.29 -2.49
N ARG A 285 33.47 -5.99 -2.01
CA ARG A 285 33.93 -7.23 -2.66
C ARG A 285 32.95 -8.36 -2.36
N PRO A 286 32.51 -9.12 -3.39
CA PRO A 286 31.70 -10.31 -3.17
C PRO A 286 32.42 -11.36 -2.31
N ILE A 287 31.68 -11.98 -1.43
CA ILE A 287 32.11 -13.13 -0.62
C ILE A 287 31.66 -14.38 -1.35
N VAL A 288 32.60 -15.20 -1.82
CA VAL A 288 32.30 -16.44 -2.55
C VAL A 288 32.66 -17.64 -1.71
N VAL A 289 31.72 -18.55 -1.52
CA VAL A 289 31.89 -19.83 -0.84
C VAL A 289 31.48 -20.97 -1.76
N ARG A 290 32.19 -22.11 -1.69
CA ARG A 290 31.94 -23.25 -2.59
C ARG A 290 32.02 -24.56 -1.81
N GLN A 291 31.22 -25.54 -2.25
CA GLN A 291 31.23 -26.89 -1.67
C GLN A 291 30.87 -27.92 -2.77
N ASN A 292 31.67 -28.96 -2.86
CA ASN A 292 31.31 -30.13 -3.64
C ASN A 292 30.35 -31.02 -2.84
N VAL A 293 29.33 -31.53 -3.51
CA VAL A 293 28.30 -32.39 -2.91
C VAL A 293 28.03 -33.57 -3.83
N THR A 294 27.76 -34.74 -3.24
CA THR A 294 27.28 -35.91 -3.95
C THR A 294 25.89 -36.23 -3.46
N ILE A 295 24.91 -36.12 -4.32
CA ILE A 295 23.48 -36.31 -4.01
C ILE A 295 23.04 -37.66 -4.55
N PRO A 296 22.47 -38.56 -3.70
CA PRO A 296 21.92 -39.85 -4.17
C PRO A 296 20.86 -39.66 -5.28
N ALA A 297 20.60 -40.71 -6.03
CA ALA A 297 19.57 -40.70 -7.07
C ALA A 297 18.22 -40.23 -6.52
N HIS A 298 17.55 -39.32 -7.20
CA HIS A 298 16.23 -38.71 -6.85
C HIS A 298 16.14 -38.13 -5.46
N ALA A 299 17.27 -37.86 -4.77
CA ALA A 299 17.31 -37.23 -3.46
C ALA A 299 17.39 -35.69 -3.57
N LYS A 300 16.89 -35.03 -2.53
CA LYS A 300 17.05 -33.61 -2.24
C LYS A 300 17.91 -33.44 -0.99
N GLN A 301 18.84 -32.49 -1.03
CA GLN A 301 19.69 -32.13 0.12
C GLN A 301 19.84 -30.63 0.23
N THR A 302 19.64 -30.06 1.42
CA THR A 302 19.97 -28.67 1.70
C THR A 302 21.49 -28.52 1.91
N VAL A 303 22.14 -27.81 1.02
CA VAL A 303 23.56 -27.44 1.13
C VAL A 303 23.67 -26.16 1.93
N THR A 304 24.43 -26.22 3.05
CA THR A 304 24.51 -25.11 4.01
C THR A 304 25.95 -24.61 4.11
N PHE A 305 26.12 -23.31 3.96
CA PHE A 305 27.36 -22.57 4.13
C PHE A 305 27.32 -21.78 5.44
N THR A 306 27.98 -22.26 6.48
CA THR A 306 27.99 -21.63 7.81
C THR A 306 29.25 -20.82 8.06
N PRO A 307 29.23 -19.79 8.93
CA PRO A 307 30.43 -19.05 9.34
C PRO A 307 31.50 -19.93 10.01
N ALA A 308 31.09 -21.01 10.66
CA ALA A 308 32.02 -21.96 11.26
C ALA A 308 32.91 -22.65 10.21
N LYS A 309 32.34 -22.99 9.06
CA LYS A 309 33.06 -23.60 7.93
C LYS A 309 33.67 -22.57 6.98
N PHE A 310 33.02 -21.42 6.84
CA PHE A 310 33.39 -20.33 5.95
C PHE A 310 33.44 -19.00 6.73
N PRO A 311 34.53 -18.73 7.47
CA PRO A 311 34.65 -17.55 8.38
C PRO A 311 34.36 -16.21 7.73
N GLN A 312 34.57 -16.09 6.40
CA GLN A 312 34.25 -14.87 5.63
C GLN A 312 32.75 -14.53 5.59
N LEU A 313 31.87 -15.44 5.96
CA LEU A 313 30.43 -15.18 6.11
C LEU A 313 30.08 -14.46 7.43
N LYS A 314 31.05 -14.27 8.33
CA LYS A 314 30.93 -13.37 9.48
C LYS A 314 31.38 -11.97 9.07
N ILE A 315 30.41 -11.12 8.80
CA ILE A 315 30.63 -9.74 8.37
C ILE A 315 30.86 -8.85 9.59
N VAL A 316 31.98 -8.16 9.63
CA VAL A 316 32.32 -7.16 10.66
C VAL A 316 31.85 -5.80 10.18
N LYS A 317 31.14 -5.04 11.02
CA LYS A 317 30.51 -3.75 10.71
C LYS A 317 29.65 -3.84 9.45
N PRO A 318 28.61 -4.70 9.45
CA PRO A 318 27.72 -4.84 8.31
C PRO A 318 27.00 -3.51 8.03
N GLN A 319 26.64 -3.29 6.76
CA GLN A 319 25.68 -2.26 6.42
C GLN A 319 24.29 -2.80 6.76
N VAL A 320 23.63 -2.23 7.79
CA VAL A 320 22.33 -2.70 8.27
C VAL A 320 21.19 -1.91 7.65
N TRP A 321 20.13 -2.62 7.30
CA TRP A 321 18.90 -2.05 6.76
C TRP A 321 18.06 -1.44 7.88
N TRP A 322 17.45 -0.29 7.59
CA TRP A 322 16.57 0.44 8.48
C TRP A 322 15.30 0.90 7.75
N PRO A 323 14.16 1.05 8.44
CA PRO A 323 13.05 1.84 7.92
C PRO A 323 13.53 3.25 7.52
N TYR A 324 12.95 3.83 6.47
CA TYR A 324 13.44 5.09 5.90
C TYR A 324 13.52 6.25 6.91
N SER A 325 12.62 6.27 7.89
CA SER A 325 12.61 7.27 8.96
C SER A 325 13.65 7.01 10.06
N MET A 326 14.39 5.90 10.01
CA MET A 326 15.35 5.49 11.04
C MET A 326 16.78 5.31 10.52
N GLY A 327 16.98 5.20 9.21
CA GLY A 327 18.31 5.05 8.61
C GLY A 327 18.30 4.73 7.12
N ALA A 328 19.37 4.14 6.62
CA ALA A 328 19.54 3.76 5.21
C ALA A 328 19.01 2.36 4.90
N GLN A 329 18.81 2.04 3.61
CA GLN A 329 18.28 0.78 3.11
C GLN A 329 19.32 -0.01 2.27
N PRO A 330 20.47 -0.40 2.83
CA PRO A 330 21.44 -1.21 2.09
C PRO A 330 20.90 -2.62 1.87
N LEU A 331 20.95 -3.08 0.62
CA LEU A 331 20.53 -4.42 0.23
C LEU A 331 21.76 -5.19 -0.28
N TYR A 332 21.93 -6.40 0.25
CA TYR A 332 22.88 -7.40 -0.21
C TYR A 332 22.23 -8.27 -1.27
N THR A 333 23.04 -8.96 -2.06
CA THR A 333 22.55 -9.97 -3.02
C THR A 333 23.17 -11.31 -2.70
N LEU A 334 22.33 -12.36 -2.60
CA LEU A 334 22.76 -13.74 -2.60
C LEU A 334 22.64 -14.28 -4.04
N GLY A 335 23.77 -14.56 -4.68
CA GLY A 335 23.80 -15.30 -5.93
C GLY A 335 24.16 -16.76 -5.66
N THR A 336 23.45 -17.71 -6.27
CA THR A 336 23.80 -19.13 -6.15
C THR A 336 23.95 -19.81 -7.49
N THR A 337 24.83 -20.81 -7.57
CA THR A 337 24.99 -21.67 -8.74
C THR A 337 25.14 -23.13 -8.33
N VAL A 338 24.51 -24.02 -9.07
CA VAL A 338 24.75 -25.46 -9.04
C VAL A 338 25.38 -25.86 -10.38
N SER A 339 26.56 -26.48 -10.35
CA SER A 339 27.31 -26.85 -11.56
C SER A 339 27.80 -28.28 -11.51
N GLN A 340 27.94 -28.89 -12.69
CA GLN A 340 28.50 -30.24 -12.91
C GLN A 340 29.56 -30.20 -13.99
N GLY A 341 30.75 -30.75 -13.72
CA GLY A 341 31.83 -30.72 -14.70
C GLY A 341 32.24 -29.34 -15.19
N GLY A 342 32.07 -28.30 -14.35
CA GLY A 342 32.34 -26.89 -14.71
C GLY A 342 31.22 -26.20 -15.48
N VAL A 343 30.11 -26.88 -15.78
CA VAL A 343 28.95 -26.29 -16.47
C VAL A 343 27.87 -25.94 -15.45
N VAL A 344 27.37 -24.70 -15.47
CA VAL A 344 26.27 -24.25 -14.62
C VAL A 344 24.95 -24.87 -15.07
N SER A 345 24.32 -25.62 -14.18
CA SER A 345 23.03 -26.25 -14.38
C SER A 345 21.89 -25.28 -14.01
N THR A 346 21.95 -24.73 -12.80
CA THR A 346 20.98 -23.74 -12.34
C THR A 346 21.69 -22.57 -11.64
N SER A 347 21.05 -21.40 -11.68
CA SER A 347 21.49 -20.22 -10.94
C SER A 347 20.30 -19.45 -10.41
N SER A 348 20.47 -18.77 -9.28
CA SER A 348 19.49 -17.84 -8.70
C SER A 348 20.18 -16.59 -8.19
N SER A 349 19.39 -15.53 -8.02
CA SER A 349 19.83 -14.27 -7.42
C SER A 349 18.69 -13.69 -6.62
N GLU A 350 18.95 -13.34 -5.37
CA GLU A 350 17.97 -12.83 -4.43
C GLU A 350 18.56 -11.68 -3.62
N THR A 351 17.79 -10.65 -3.33
CA THR A 351 18.21 -9.54 -2.47
C THR A 351 17.78 -9.79 -1.03
N PHE A 352 18.56 -9.32 -0.08
CA PHE A 352 18.22 -9.37 1.34
C PHE A 352 18.80 -8.17 2.09
N GLY A 353 18.21 -7.81 3.22
CA GLY A 353 18.76 -6.80 4.13
C GLY A 353 19.25 -7.41 5.43
N ILE A 354 20.35 -6.94 5.96
CA ILE A 354 20.78 -7.34 7.31
C ILE A 354 20.02 -6.50 8.31
N ARG A 355 19.15 -7.15 9.11
CA ARG A 355 18.34 -6.53 10.16
C ARG A 355 17.91 -7.54 11.20
N THR A 356 17.46 -7.07 12.35
CA THR A 356 16.79 -7.88 13.39
C THR A 356 15.45 -7.22 13.71
N VAL A 357 14.37 -7.99 13.68
CA VAL A 357 13.03 -7.54 14.08
C VAL A 357 12.60 -8.28 15.35
N THR A 358 12.11 -7.53 16.32
CA THR A 358 11.58 -8.10 17.56
C THR A 358 10.26 -7.42 17.94
N SER A 359 9.44 -8.08 18.74
CA SER A 359 8.28 -7.48 19.37
C SER A 359 8.16 -7.85 20.82
N LYS A 360 7.50 -7.01 21.61
CA LYS A 360 7.22 -7.22 23.05
C LYS A 360 5.88 -6.62 23.41
N LEU A 361 5.30 -7.08 24.51
CA LEU A 361 4.12 -6.44 25.11
C LEU A 361 4.57 -5.44 26.17
N ILE A 362 4.02 -4.22 26.13
CA ILE A 362 4.33 -3.15 27.07
C ILE A 362 3.06 -2.48 27.58
N GLY A 363 3.14 -1.89 28.79
CA GLY A 363 2.00 -1.32 29.48
C GLY A 363 1.02 -2.41 29.95
N LYS A 364 0.18 -2.04 30.91
CA LYS A 364 -0.94 -2.90 31.33
C LYS A 364 -1.97 -2.05 32.04
N SER A 365 -3.21 -2.11 31.60
CA SER A 365 -4.31 -1.32 32.16
C SER A 365 -5.65 -1.97 31.83
N PRO A 366 -6.78 -1.46 32.33
CA PRO A 366 -8.09 -1.93 31.86
C PRO A 366 -8.31 -1.80 30.35
N ALA A 367 -7.71 -0.78 29.71
CA ALA A 367 -7.77 -0.62 28.25
C ALA A 367 -6.79 -1.56 27.50
N LEU A 368 -5.79 -2.08 28.18
CA LEU A 368 -4.72 -2.94 27.61
C LEU A 368 -4.41 -4.08 28.60
N PRO A 369 -5.36 -5.02 28.88
CA PRO A 369 -5.22 -6.00 29.94
C PRO A 369 -4.00 -6.91 29.78
N ASP A 370 -3.57 -7.22 28.56
CA ASP A 370 -2.38 -8.02 28.27
C ASP A 370 -1.17 -7.18 27.84
N GLY A 371 -1.32 -5.86 27.76
CA GLY A 371 -0.32 -4.93 27.23
C GLY A 371 -0.52 -4.67 25.73
N ALA A 372 0.29 -3.74 25.21
CA ALA A 372 0.30 -3.32 23.82
C ALA A 372 1.46 -3.94 23.06
N ARG A 373 1.25 -4.44 21.84
CA ARG A 373 2.32 -4.93 20.96
C ARG A 373 3.23 -3.77 20.54
N LYS A 374 4.53 -3.91 20.80
CA LYS A 374 5.55 -2.93 20.43
C LYS A 374 6.62 -3.58 19.57
N PHE A 375 6.84 -3.10 18.37
CA PHE A 375 7.88 -3.56 17.46
C PHE A 375 9.18 -2.78 17.64
N ALA A 376 10.29 -3.45 17.35
CA ALA A 376 11.62 -2.86 17.25
C ALA A 376 12.37 -3.39 16.03
N VAL A 377 13.09 -2.52 15.35
CA VAL A 377 14.04 -2.87 14.29
C VAL A 377 15.45 -2.56 14.79
N ASN A 378 16.35 -3.53 14.71
CA ASN A 378 17.72 -3.43 15.17
C ASN A 378 17.83 -2.91 16.63
N GLY A 379 16.95 -3.39 17.49
CA GLY A 379 16.89 -3.02 18.91
C GLY A 379 16.30 -1.63 19.20
N ARG A 380 15.84 -0.89 18.20
CA ARG A 380 15.23 0.43 18.37
C ARG A 380 13.71 0.35 18.25
N ASP A 381 13.02 0.68 19.34
CA ASP A 381 11.56 0.79 19.41
C ASP A 381 11.05 1.98 18.56
N PHE A 382 9.85 1.88 18.01
CA PHE A 382 9.16 2.97 17.32
C PHE A 382 7.63 2.83 17.46
N VAL A 383 6.90 3.89 17.13
CA VAL A 383 5.44 3.84 16.96
C VAL A 383 5.17 3.55 15.49
N PHE A 384 4.57 2.40 15.19
CA PHE A 384 4.16 2.10 13.82
C PHE A 384 3.04 3.05 13.39
N ARG A 385 3.14 3.62 12.22
CA ARG A 385 2.11 4.47 11.60
C ARG A 385 1.96 4.02 10.15
N GLY A 386 0.84 3.43 9.83
CA GLY A 386 0.60 2.87 8.51
C GLY A 386 -0.87 2.81 8.18
N GLY A 387 -1.21 1.99 7.22
CA GLY A 387 -2.60 1.68 6.90
C GLY A 387 -2.74 0.39 6.14
N GLY A 388 -3.97 -0.10 6.06
CA GLY A 388 -4.33 -1.27 5.29
C GLY A 388 -4.17 -1.01 3.80
N PHE A 389 -3.46 -1.88 3.09
CA PHE A 389 -3.21 -1.77 1.66
C PHE A 389 -4.01 -2.82 0.90
N ALA A 390 -4.84 -2.37 -0.04
CA ALA A 390 -5.61 -3.24 -0.92
C ALA A 390 -4.98 -3.31 -2.31
N PRO A 391 -4.83 -4.50 -2.92
CA PRO A 391 -4.43 -4.65 -4.32
C PRO A 391 -5.54 -4.16 -5.26
N ASP A 392 -5.24 -4.06 -6.57
CA ASP A 392 -6.27 -3.79 -7.59
C ASP A 392 -7.42 -4.80 -7.49
N LEU A 393 -8.66 -4.35 -7.64
CA LEU A 393 -9.87 -5.19 -7.49
C LEU A 393 -9.87 -6.44 -8.39
N PHE A 394 -9.17 -6.38 -9.52
CA PHE A 394 -9.02 -7.51 -10.46
C PHE A 394 -7.64 -8.18 -10.36
N LEU A 395 -6.87 -7.89 -9.30
CA LEU A 395 -5.51 -8.40 -9.05
C LEU A 395 -4.52 -8.09 -10.18
N ARG A 396 -4.70 -6.97 -10.90
CA ARG A 396 -3.74 -6.51 -11.90
C ARG A 396 -2.55 -5.86 -11.21
N TYR A 397 -1.34 -6.22 -11.60
CA TYR A 397 -0.12 -5.63 -11.05
C TYR A 397 0.52 -4.67 -12.04
N ASP A 398 0.64 -3.40 -11.64
CA ASP A 398 1.34 -2.34 -12.39
C ASP A 398 2.49 -1.81 -11.53
N LYS A 399 3.73 -2.05 -11.95
CA LYS A 399 4.95 -1.64 -11.22
C LYS A 399 5.04 -0.13 -11.01
N ALA A 400 4.60 0.65 -11.98
CA ALA A 400 4.69 2.10 -11.91
C ALA A 400 3.63 2.66 -10.96
N ASP A 401 2.43 2.07 -10.95
CA ASP A 401 1.38 2.41 -10.01
C ASP A 401 1.79 2.06 -8.58
N ILE A 402 2.32 0.86 -8.35
CA ILE A 402 2.84 0.46 -7.03
C ILE A 402 3.95 1.40 -6.55
N ALA A 403 4.91 1.76 -7.43
CA ALA A 403 5.96 2.72 -7.10
C ALA A 403 5.38 4.07 -6.67
N HIS A 404 4.32 4.52 -7.36
CA HIS A 404 3.62 5.76 -7.03
C HIS A 404 2.88 5.64 -5.69
N GLN A 405 2.15 4.56 -5.45
CA GLN A 405 1.44 4.34 -4.18
C GLN A 405 2.41 4.28 -2.99
N LEU A 406 3.54 3.56 -3.10
CA LEU A 406 4.58 3.53 -2.06
C LEU A 406 5.20 4.93 -1.84
N ALA A 407 5.33 5.74 -2.90
CA ALA A 407 5.78 7.12 -2.77
C ALA A 407 4.73 8.00 -2.05
N LEU A 408 3.43 7.82 -2.29
CA LEU A 408 2.36 8.50 -1.55
C LEU A 408 2.38 8.14 -0.06
N ILE A 409 2.56 6.86 0.27
CA ILE A 409 2.67 6.38 1.66
C ILE A 409 3.86 7.05 2.38
N LYS A 410 5.01 7.07 1.72
CA LYS A 410 6.21 7.74 2.23
C LYS A 410 6.05 9.25 2.32
N ASN A 411 5.36 9.88 1.37
CA ASN A 411 5.05 11.30 1.36
C ASN A 411 4.14 11.70 2.53
N MET A 412 3.20 10.83 2.92
CA MET A 412 2.40 11.01 4.15
C MET A 412 3.22 10.80 5.44
N GLY A 413 4.50 10.42 5.37
CA GLY A 413 5.32 10.17 6.55
C GLY A 413 5.00 8.86 7.28
N LEU A 414 4.28 7.94 6.63
CA LEU A 414 3.87 6.67 7.22
C LEU A 414 5.02 5.66 7.23
N SER A 415 5.05 4.77 8.22
CA SER A 415 6.09 3.75 8.39
C SER A 415 5.97 2.60 7.40
N GLY A 416 4.75 2.28 6.97
CA GLY A 416 4.52 1.11 6.12
C GLY A 416 3.04 0.78 5.92
N VAL A 417 2.80 -0.47 5.55
CA VAL A 417 1.49 -1.00 5.20
C VAL A 417 1.16 -2.26 6.02
N ARG A 418 -0.13 -2.57 6.18
CA ARG A 418 -0.63 -3.88 6.54
C ARG A 418 -1.31 -4.50 5.32
N LEU A 419 -0.89 -5.69 4.95
CA LEU A 419 -1.62 -6.53 4.01
C LEU A 419 -2.69 -7.30 4.77
N GLU A 420 -3.83 -7.56 4.12
CA GLU A 420 -4.91 -8.34 4.72
C GLU A 420 -5.52 -9.24 3.67
N GLY A 421 -5.49 -10.54 3.93
CA GLY A 421 -6.03 -11.54 3.03
C GLY A 421 -5.34 -11.66 1.67
N HIS A 422 -4.35 -10.81 1.40
CA HIS A 422 -3.69 -10.70 0.10
C HIS A 422 -2.18 -10.58 0.26
N ASP A 423 -1.43 -11.52 -0.34
CA ASP A 423 -0.01 -11.34 -0.58
C ASP A 423 0.23 -10.72 -1.94
N MET A 424 1.33 -9.98 -2.03
CA MET A 424 1.70 -9.23 -3.23
C MET A 424 2.76 -9.96 -4.06
N PRO A 425 2.89 -9.66 -5.35
CA PRO A 425 4.02 -10.13 -6.15
C PRO A 425 5.37 -9.71 -5.56
N ALA A 426 6.43 -10.48 -5.79
CA ALA A 426 7.77 -10.25 -5.25
C ALA A 426 8.29 -8.82 -5.49
N ASP A 427 8.00 -8.21 -6.64
CA ASP A 427 8.39 -6.84 -6.95
C ASP A 427 7.83 -5.80 -5.96
N PHE A 428 6.66 -6.04 -5.36
CA PHE A 428 6.12 -5.17 -4.32
C PHE A 428 7.05 -5.10 -3.10
N TYR A 429 7.47 -6.26 -2.59
CA TYR A 429 8.37 -6.34 -1.45
C TYR A 429 9.75 -5.77 -1.77
N GLU A 430 10.27 -6.03 -2.98
CA GLU A 430 11.51 -5.41 -3.44
C GLU A 430 11.44 -3.88 -3.50
N GLN A 431 10.30 -3.33 -3.91
CA GLN A 431 10.07 -1.89 -3.92
C GLN A 431 9.97 -1.34 -2.48
N ALA A 432 9.26 -2.05 -1.58
CA ALA A 432 9.17 -1.70 -0.16
C ALA A 432 10.55 -1.72 0.52
N ASP A 433 11.37 -2.75 0.24
CA ASP A 433 12.76 -2.86 0.73
C ASP A 433 13.61 -1.65 0.34
N ARG A 434 13.55 -1.27 -0.94
CA ARG A 434 14.28 -0.10 -1.48
C ARG A 434 13.74 1.22 -0.93
N ALA A 435 12.44 1.31 -0.73
CA ALA A 435 11.79 2.50 -0.17
C ALA A 435 12.02 2.65 1.34
N GLY A 436 12.35 1.56 2.04
CA GLY A 436 12.44 1.51 3.50
C GLY A 436 11.09 1.56 4.18
N LEU A 437 10.03 1.10 3.51
CA LEU A 437 8.68 0.95 4.06
C LEU A 437 8.51 -0.42 4.69
N LEU A 438 7.81 -0.48 5.81
CA LEU A 438 7.55 -1.71 6.53
C LEU A 438 6.29 -2.41 6.01
N VAL A 439 6.29 -3.74 6.04
CA VAL A 439 5.13 -4.57 5.67
C VAL A 439 4.75 -5.45 6.86
N LEU A 440 3.52 -5.31 7.31
CA LEU A 440 2.86 -6.27 8.18
C LEU A 440 2.15 -7.27 7.26
N GLY A 441 2.72 -8.47 7.13
CA GLY A 441 2.24 -9.52 6.23
C GLY A 441 1.21 -10.45 6.88
N GLY A 442 0.60 -11.31 6.08
CA GLY A 442 -0.37 -12.30 6.52
C GLY A 442 -1.78 -11.74 6.65
N PHE A 443 -2.39 -11.95 7.83
CA PHE A 443 -3.77 -11.57 8.11
C PHE A 443 -4.74 -12.18 7.09
N LEU A 444 -4.54 -13.48 6.78
CA LEU A 444 -5.45 -14.27 5.95
C LEU A 444 -6.78 -14.37 6.67
N CYS A 445 -7.58 -13.33 6.55
CA CYS A 445 -8.76 -13.18 7.36
C CYS A 445 -10.01 -13.65 6.63
N CYS A 446 -10.95 -13.92 7.49
CA CYS A 446 -12.34 -14.05 7.13
C CYS A 446 -12.63 -15.35 6.35
N ASP A 447 -13.86 -15.61 6.03
CA ASP A 447 -14.31 -16.73 5.18
C ASP A 447 -13.74 -18.11 5.64
N ALA A 448 -13.18 -18.92 4.75
CA ALA A 448 -12.67 -20.24 5.08
C ALA A 448 -11.49 -20.25 6.05
N TRP A 449 -10.64 -19.19 6.04
CA TRP A 449 -9.50 -19.06 6.95
C TRP A 449 -9.92 -18.91 8.42
N GLN A 450 -11.15 -18.43 8.66
CA GLN A 450 -11.79 -18.31 9.97
C GLN A 450 -13.06 -19.16 10.03
N PRO A 451 -12.97 -20.49 10.00
CA PRO A 451 -14.13 -21.34 9.83
C PRO A 451 -15.06 -21.28 11.03
N GLU A 452 -16.36 -21.06 10.78
CA GLU A 452 -17.41 -21.18 11.81
C GLU A 452 -17.51 -22.61 12.37
N HIS A 453 -17.09 -23.61 11.58
CA HIS A 453 -17.19 -25.03 11.88
C HIS A 453 -15.82 -25.73 11.74
N PRO A 454 -14.84 -25.44 12.65
CA PRO A 454 -13.50 -25.99 12.53
C PRO A 454 -13.45 -27.53 12.64
N GLU A 455 -14.49 -28.16 13.19
CA GLU A 455 -14.61 -29.63 13.23
C GLU A 455 -14.85 -30.25 11.84
N LYS A 456 -15.18 -29.46 10.84
CA LYS A 456 -15.36 -29.91 9.44
C LYS A 456 -14.09 -29.84 8.60
N LEU A 457 -13.01 -29.24 9.14
CA LEU A 457 -11.74 -29.17 8.45
C LEU A 457 -11.14 -30.55 8.21
N THR A 458 -10.68 -30.80 6.99
CA THR A 458 -10.09 -32.07 6.56
C THR A 458 -8.56 -32.01 6.55
N ASP A 459 -7.91 -33.15 6.41
CA ASP A 459 -6.45 -33.19 6.24
C ASP A 459 -5.98 -32.48 4.96
N ARG A 460 -6.86 -32.37 3.93
CA ARG A 460 -6.59 -31.59 2.74
C ARG A 460 -6.51 -30.11 3.08
N ASP A 461 -7.43 -29.58 3.87
CA ASP A 461 -7.48 -28.17 4.25
C ASP A 461 -6.23 -27.77 5.04
N TYR A 462 -5.85 -28.60 6.02
CA TYR A 462 -4.63 -28.38 6.79
C TYR A 462 -3.35 -28.46 5.93
N ARG A 463 -3.31 -29.32 4.89
CA ARG A 463 -2.19 -29.30 3.93
C ARG A 463 -2.13 -28.00 3.15
N ILE A 464 -3.28 -27.49 2.67
CA ILE A 464 -3.33 -26.21 1.95
C ILE A 464 -2.86 -25.06 2.86
N MET A 465 -3.25 -25.06 4.13
CA MET A 465 -2.77 -24.06 5.11
C MET A 465 -1.25 -24.16 5.30
N HIS A 466 -0.72 -25.37 5.52
CA HIS A 466 0.71 -25.61 5.66
C HIS A 466 1.48 -25.15 4.42
N ASP A 467 1.05 -25.58 3.22
CA ASP A 467 1.71 -25.27 1.96
C ASP A 467 1.64 -23.77 1.62
N SER A 468 0.52 -23.10 1.94
CA SER A 468 0.38 -21.65 1.84
C SER A 468 1.36 -20.93 2.77
N ALA A 469 1.39 -21.29 4.05
CA ALA A 469 2.30 -20.69 5.02
C ALA A 469 3.77 -20.91 4.64
N TYR A 470 4.11 -22.11 4.14
CA TYR A 470 5.47 -22.42 3.67
C TYR A 470 5.86 -21.55 2.47
N SER A 471 4.97 -21.42 1.48
CA SER A 471 5.22 -20.62 0.27
C SER A 471 5.32 -19.14 0.57
N ILE A 472 4.44 -18.60 1.44
CA ILE A 472 4.50 -17.21 1.93
C ILE A 472 5.85 -16.96 2.61
N ALA A 473 6.22 -17.82 3.56
CA ALA A 473 7.49 -17.67 4.26
C ALA A 473 8.71 -17.74 3.33
N GLN A 474 8.68 -18.61 2.31
CA GLN A 474 9.74 -18.66 1.29
C GLN A 474 9.82 -17.37 0.46
N ALA A 475 8.67 -16.79 0.11
CA ALA A 475 8.61 -15.57 -0.68
C ALA A 475 9.08 -14.34 0.11
N GLU A 476 8.75 -14.26 1.40
CA GLU A 476 8.90 -13.03 2.18
C GLU A 476 10.10 -12.97 3.11
N ARG A 477 10.64 -14.10 3.56
CA ARG A 477 11.71 -14.16 4.60
C ARG A 477 12.97 -13.37 4.29
N SER A 478 13.31 -13.17 3.02
CA SER A 478 14.49 -12.41 2.61
C SER A 478 14.25 -10.90 2.53
N HIS A 479 12.98 -10.47 2.58
CA HIS A 479 12.60 -9.07 2.48
C HIS A 479 12.73 -8.35 3.84
N PRO A 480 13.68 -7.42 4.00
CA PRO A 480 13.87 -6.72 5.27
C PRO A 480 12.69 -5.81 5.64
N SER A 481 11.85 -5.43 4.69
CA SER A 481 10.61 -4.67 4.90
C SER A 481 9.57 -5.44 5.70
N VAL A 482 9.50 -6.76 5.56
CA VAL A 482 8.55 -7.61 6.30
C VAL A 482 8.97 -7.73 7.76
N ILE A 483 8.08 -7.33 8.70
CA ILE A 483 8.40 -7.29 10.13
C ILE A 483 7.53 -8.17 11.00
N THR A 484 6.47 -8.74 10.46
CA THR A 484 5.60 -9.68 11.17
C THR A 484 4.74 -10.45 10.19
N TYR A 485 4.23 -11.59 10.65
CA TYR A 485 3.09 -12.27 10.09
C TYR A 485 1.97 -12.28 11.12
N GLY A 486 0.83 -11.63 10.78
CA GLY A 486 -0.41 -11.76 11.56
C GLY A 486 -1.18 -12.99 11.08
N TRP A 487 -1.80 -13.73 12.00
CA TRP A 487 -2.57 -14.90 11.61
C TRP A 487 -3.84 -14.47 10.83
N SER A 488 -4.74 -13.76 11.50
CA SER A 488 -6.03 -13.35 10.98
C SER A 488 -6.65 -12.34 11.94
N ASP A 489 -7.90 -11.95 11.78
CA ASP A 489 -8.64 -11.19 12.80
C ASP A 489 -8.87 -12.07 14.02
N ASN A 490 -9.38 -13.29 13.85
CA ASN A 490 -9.50 -14.26 14.92
C ASN A 490 -8.20 -15.05 15.12
N GLU A 491 -8.02 -15.57 16.33
CA GLU A 491 -6.93 -16.46 16.66
C GLU A 491 -7.08 -17.84 15.98
N PRO A 492 -5.97 -18.49 15.56
CA PRO A 492 -6.01 -19.82 15.00
C PRO A 492 -6.44 -20.86 16.03
N ILE A 493 -7.16 -21.89 15.59
CA ILE A 493 -7.33 -23.11 16.41
C ILE A 493 -6.00 -23.86 16.51
N PRO A 494 -5.79 -24.71 17.54
CA PRO A 494 -4.48 -25.31 17.82
C PRO A 494 -3.83 -26.07 16.66
N ARG A 495 -4.60 -26.70 15.79
CA ARG A 495 -4.06 -27.42 14.62
C ARG A 495 -3.62 -26.46 13.52
N GLN A 496 -4.40 -25.40 13.23
CA GLN A 496 -4.00 -24.33 12.28
C GLN A 496 -2.69 -23.67 12.73
N GLU A 497 -2.60 -23.32 14.03
CA GLU A 497 -1.38 -22.75 14.61
C GLU A 497 -0.19 -23.68 14.43
N THR A 498 -0.35 -24.98 14.70
CA THR A 498 0.70 -25.98 14.54
C THR A 498 1.16 -26.11 13.10
N GLU A 499 0.25 -26.23 12.13
CA GLU A 499 0.59 -26.36 10.71
C GLU A 499 1.35 -25.11 10.21
N THR A 500 0.87 -23.91 10.52
CA THR A 500 1.53 -22.66 10.12
C THR A 500 2.92 -22.50 10.74
N LEU A 501 3.05 -22.70 12.06
CA LEU A 501 4.34 -22.54 12.74
C LEU A 501 5.36 -23.61 12.32
N SER A 502 4.90 -24.83 11.99
CA SER A 502 5.79 -25.86 11.45
C SER A 502 6.31 -25.51 10.06
N ALA A 503 5.46 -24.94 9.21
CA ALA A 503 5.82 -24.45 7.88
C ALA A 503 6.82 -23.29 7.96
N PHE A 504 6.58 -22.32 8.83
CA PHE A 504 7.48 -21.18 9.06
C PHE A 504 8.84 -21.62 9.56
N LYS A 505 8.86 -22.55 10.52
CA LYS A 505 10.11 -23.15 11.01
C LYS A 505 10.88 -23.86 9.90
N ALA A 506 10.19 -24.61 9.05
CA ALA A 506 10.81 -25.30 7.92
C ALA A 506 11.35 -24.34 6.85
N ALA A 507 10.77 -23.15 6.74
CA ALA A 507 11.18 -22.09 5.84
C ALA A 507 12.23 -21.12 6.43
N ASP A 508 12.69 -21.34 7.67
CA ASP A 508 13.61 -20.43 8.39
C ASP A 508 13.05 -19.00 8.58
N TRP A 509 11.76 -18.86 8.88
CA TRP A 509 11.12 -17.59 9.18
C TRP A 509 11.69 -16.92 10.43
N ASP A 510 12.06 -15.63 10.37
CA ASP A 510 12.85 -14.95 11.40
C ASP A 510 12.18 -13.72 12.05
N VAL A 511 10.93 -13.40 11.68
CA VAL A 511 10.20 -12.27 12.26
C VAL A 511 9.03 -12.73 13.14
N PRO A 512 8.52 -11.89 14.05
CA PRO A 512 7.41 -12.23 14.93
C PRO A 512 6.18 -12.74 14.20
N VAL A 513 5.49 -13.73 14.78
CA VAL A 513 4.16 -14.17 14.38
C VAL A 513 3.18 -13.72 15.45
N ILE A 514 2.08 -13.06 15.05
CA ILE A 514 1.07 -12.51 15.94
C ILE A 514 -0.21 -13.33 15.81
N ALA A 515 -0.83 -13.67 16.95
CA ALA A 515 -1.97 -14.57 17.00
C ALA A 515 -3.22 -14.04 16.30
N SER A 516 -3.42 -12.71 16.30
CA SER A 516 -4.65 -12.09 15.81
C SER A 516 -4.45 -10.59 15.64
N ALA A 517 -5.17 -9.99 14.72
CA ALA A 517 -5.31 -8.53 14.59
C ALA A 517 -6.17 -7.93 15.71
N GLU A 518 -7.05 -8.73 16.31
CA GLU A 518 -7.87 -8.37 17.47
C GLU A 518 -7.16 -8.65 18.80
N TYR A 519 -7.80 -8.29 19.89
CA TYR A 519 -7.31 -8.53 21.26
C TYR A 519 -7.55 -9.98 21.70
N LYS A 520 -6.87 -10.93 21.05
CA LYS A 520 -7.01 -12.37 21.21
C LYS A 520 -5.69 -13.00 21.70
N SER A 521 -5.77 -14.27 22.10
CA SER A 521 -4.62 -15.00 22.62
C SER A 521 -4.69 -16.48 22.29
N THR A 522 -3.55 -17.07 21.92
CA THR A 522 -3.40 -18.54 21.85
C THR A 522 -2.48 -19.05 22.94
N LYS A 523 -2.49 -20.36 23.13
CA LYS A 523 -1.59 -21.01 24.09
C LYS A 523 -0.12 -20.92 23.66
N THR A 524 0.16 -20.96 22.36
CA THR A 524 1.54 -21.02 21.81
C THR A 524 2.08 -19.62 21.53
N LEU A 525 1.32 -18.77 20.81
CA LEU A 525 1.76 -17.42 20.45
C LEU A 525 1.54 -16.40 21.57
N GLY A 526 0.67 -16.72 22.55
CA GLY A 526 0.28 -15.79 23.62
C GLY A 526 -0.62 -14.67 23.12
N PRO A 527 -0.76 -13.59 23.93
CA PRO A 527 -1.60 -12.45 23.56
C PRO A 527 -1.09 -11.72 22.33
N SER A 528 -2.01 -11.33 21.45
CA SER A 528 -1.70 -10.49 20.28
C SER A 528 -1.15 -9.12 20.71
N GLY A 529 -1.79 -8.50 21.68
CA GLY A 529 -1.52 -7.12 22.10
C GLY A 529 -1.92 -6.08 21.05
N GLU A 530 -2.78 -6.49 20.12
CA GLU A 530 -3.37 -5.66 19.05
C GLU A 530 -4.85 -5.45 19.32
N LYS A 531 -5.44 -4.45 18.71
CA LYS A 531 -6.86 -4.13 18.83
C LYS A 531 -7.36 -3.47 17.56
N GLU A 532 -8.68 -3.44 17.38
CA GLU A 532 -9.34 -2.88 16.21
C GLU A 532 -10.41 -1.85 16.54
N GLY A 533 -10.98 -1.20 15.48
CA GLY A 533 -12.06 -0.23 15.57
C GLY A 533 -11.69 1.07 16.28
N PRO A 534 -12.47 2.15 16.10
CA PRO A 534 -13.75 2.25 15.35
C PRO A 534 -13.56 2.26 13.83
N TYR A 535 -14.70 2.18 13.12
CA TYR A 535 -14.73 2.11 11.65
C TYR A 535 -15.56 3.21 11.00
N ASP A 536 -16.39 3.93 11.74
CA ASP A 536 -17.18 5.04 11.25
C ASP A 536 -16.74 6.35 11.91
N TRP A 537 -17.35 7.47 11.53
CA TRP A 537 -16.93 8.77 12.01
C TRP A 537 -16.95 8.86 13.56
N VAL A 538 -15.86 9.35 14.10
CA VAL A 538 -15.71 9.72 15.51
C VAL A 538 -15.14 11.13 15.59
N PRO A 539 -15.46 11.92 16.64
CA PRO A 539 -14.92 13.28 16.77
C PRO A 539 -13.43 13.27 17.09
N PRO A 540 -12.66 14.34 16.79
CA PRO A 540 -11.25 14.45 17.15
C PRO A 540 -10.93 14.16 18.62
N THR A 541 -11.85 14.48 19.53
CA THR A 541 -11.72 14.24 20.98
C THR A 541 -11.81 12.76 21.36
N TYR A 542 -12.41 11.91 20.52
CA TYR A 542 -12.57 10.48 20.77
C TYR A 542 -11.23 9.79 21.04
N TRP A 543 -10.22 10.12 20.27
CA TRP A 543 -8.90 9.49 20.32
C TRP A 543 -8.17 9.74 21.65
N TYR A 544 -8.53 10.83 22.38
CA TYR A 544 -7.91 11.28 23.61
C TYR A 544 -8.73 10.96 24.87
N ASP A 545 -9.98 10.52 24.74
CA ASP A 545 -10.88 10.35 25.88
C ASP A 545 -10.60 9.05 26.62
N SER A 546 -10.07 9.16 27.85
CA SER A 546 -9.78 8.04 28.75
C SER A 546 -10.84 7.85 29.85
N SER A 547 -11.98 8.52 29.78
CA SER A 547 -13.00 8.56 30.85
C SER A 547 -13.63 7.19 31.16
N THR A 548 -13.48 6.21 30.26
CA THR A 548 -14.00 4.85 30.45
C THR A 548 -12.97 3.84 30.96
N PHE A 549 -11.69 4.20 31.11
CA PHE A 549 -10.59 3.26 31.43
C PHE A 549 -10.68 2.61 32.80
N ASP A 550 -11.33 3.25 33.76
CA ASP A 550 -11.50 2.74 35.12
C ASP A 550 -12.73 1.80 35.24
N LYS A 551 -13.36 1.43 34.16
CA LYS A 551 -14.46 0.46 34.14
C LYS A 551 -13.93 -0.94 34.48
N THR A 552 -14.71 -1.69 35.21
CA THR A 552 -14.38 -3.06 35.59
C THR A 552 -14.52 -4.08 34.45
N ASP A 553 -15.24 -3.70 33.42
CA ASP A 553 -15.43 -4.50 32.21
C ASP A 553 -14.56 -3.95 31.06
N PRO A 554 -13.48 -4.65 30.66
CA PRO A 554 -12.60 -4.21 29.60
C PRO A 554 -13.30 -4.03 28.24
N SER A 555 -14.35 -4.81 27.97
CA SER A 555 -15.13 -4.67 26.72
C SER A 555 -15.91 -3.35 26.64
N ARG A 556 -16.02 -2.63 27.76
CA ARG A 556 -16.71 -1.34 27.87
C ARG A 556 -15.77 -0.16 28.09
N THR A 557 -14.47 -0.37 27.93
CA THR A 557 -13.50 0.73 27.91
C THR A 557 -13.42 1.35 26.53
N ASN A 558 -12.87 2.60 26.43
CA ASN A 558 -12.55 3.19 25.14
C ASN A 558 -11.34 2.50 24.51
N ALA A 559 -11.46 1.22 24.19
CA ALA A 559 -10.41 0.44 23.52
C ALA A 559 -10.10 0.98 22.12
N GLY A 560 -11.05 1.64 21.45
CA GLY A 560 -10.85 2.31 20.17
C GLY A 560 -10.03 3.61 20.21
N GLY A 561 -9.74 4.17 21.38
CA GLY A 561 -8.92 5.38 21.51
C GLY A 561 -7.45 5.17 21.13
N ALA A 562 -6.66 6.23 21.14
CA ALA A 562 -5.27 6.21 20.69
C ALA A 562 -4.32 5.62 21.73
N TRP A 563 -4.54 4.38 22.11
CA TRP A 563 -3.71 3.56 23.00
C TRP A 563 -3.47 2.20 22.37
N GLY A 564 -2.38 1.54 22.75
CA GLY A 564 -2.04 0.21 22.27
C GLY A 564 -1.55 0.20 20.81
N PHE A 565 -1.59 -0.97 20.21
CA PHE A 565 -1.38 -1.18 18.78
C PHE A 565 -2.74 -1.39 18.12
N ALA A 566 -3.18 -0.41 17.36
CA ALA A 566 -4.40 -0.52 16.59
C ALA A 566 -4.07 -1.13 15.22
N SER A 567 -4.42 -2.38 15.03
CA SER A 567 -4.19 -3.14 13.80
C SER A 567 -5.06 -2.65 12.64
N GLU A 568 -6.21 -2.04 12.98
CA GLU A 568 -7.10 -1.37 12.04
C GLU A 568 -8.02 -0.39 12.76
N GLN A 569 -8.00 0.87 12.32
CA GLN A 569 -8.86 1.93 12.85
C GLN A 569 -9.14 2.98 11.78
N SER A 570 -10.40 3.39 11.64
CA SER A 570 -10.83 4.46 10.74
C SER A 570 -11.44 5.62 11.51
N ALA A 571 -11.25 6.82 10.97
CA ALA A 571 -11.98 8.02 11.38
C ALA A 571 -13.29 8.20 10.58
N GLY A 572 -13.73 7.18 9.88
CA GLY A 572 -14.94 7.15 9.07
C GLY A 572 -14.68 7.31 7.58
N HIS A 573 -15.78 7.40 6.82
CA HIS A 573 -15.75 7.56 5.37
C HIS A 573 -14.94 8.79 4.96
N THR A 574 -14.28 8.67 3.80
CA THR A 574 -13.50 9.76 3.19
C THR A 574 -14.08 10.12 1.84
N VAL A 575 -14.27 11.42 1.61
CA VAL A 575 -14.80 11.91 0.35
C VAL A 575 -13.62 12.34 -0.53
N PRO A 576 -13.45 11.75 -1.74
CA PRO A 576 -12.46 12.20 -2.71
C PRO A 576 -12.67 13.66 -3.12
N THR A 577 -11.66 14.24 -3.80
CA THR A 577 -11.83 15.58 -4.35
C THR A 577 -12.93 15.63 -5.41
N LEU A 578 -13.45 16.82 -5.69
CA LEU A 578 -14.50 17.01 -6.69
C LEU A 578 -14.10 16.49 -8.08
N ASP A 579 -12.84 16.67 -8.47
CA ASP A 579 -12.34 16.16 -9.74
C ASP A 579 -12.31 14.62 -9.77
N SER A 580 -11.93 13.99 -8.68
CA SER A 580 -11.94 12.52 -8.56
C SER A 580 -13.35 11.97 -8.59
N LEU A 581 -14.29 12.53 -7.83
CA LEU A 581 -15.70 12.14 -7.85
C LEU A 581 -16.28 12.18 -9.28
N ARG A 582 -15.98 13.23 -10.04
CA ARG A 582 -16.44 13.38 -11.43
C ARG A 582 -15.83 12.35 -12.39
N ARG A 583 -14.70 11.75 -12.04
CA ARG A 583 -14.07 10.70 -12.87
C ARG A 583 -14.76 9.35 -12.75
N PHE A 584 -15.42 9.05 -11.63
CA PHE A 584 -16.02 7.74 -11.44
C PHE A 584 -17.54 7.73 -11.13
N LEU A 585 -18.13 8.82 -10.67
CA LEU A 585 -19.56 8.91 -10.44
C LEU A 585 -20.30 9.56 -11.60
N SER A 586 -21.46 9.00 -11.97
CA SER A 586 -22.38 9.64 -12.90
C SER A 586 -22.95 10.93 -12.31
N PRO A 587 -23.48 11.86 -13.14
CA PRO A 587 -24.13 13.06 -12.62
C PRO A 587 -25.28 12.78 -11.64
N GLU A 588 -26.03 11.69 -11.84
CA GLU A 588 -27.10 11.27 -10.92
C GLU A 588 -26.52 10.84 -9.55
N GLU A 589 -25.46 10.03 -9.56
CA GLU A 589 -24.78 9.60 -8.33
C GLU A 589 -24.14 10.78 -7.60
N GLN A 590 -23.56 11.74 -8.33
CA GLN A 590 -23.03 12.97 -7.77
C GLN A 590 -24.13 13.80 -7.08
N ALA A 591 -25.33 13.90 -7.68
CA ALA A 591 -26.45 14.61 -7.08
C ALA A 591 -26.93 13.91 -5.80
N LYS A 592 -27.09 12.59 -5.82
CA LYS A 592 -27.50 11.81 -4.65
C LYS A 592 -26.46 11.89 -3.50
N LEU A 593 -25.18 12.01 -3.80
CA LEU A 593 -24.11 12.07 -2.83
C LEU A 593 -24.32 13.17 -1.77
N TRP A 594 -24.78 14.34 -2.19
CA TRP A 594 -24.96 15.49 -1.29
C TRP A 594 -26.42 15.75 -0.90
N GLN A 595 -27.37 15.20 -1.64
CA GLN A 595 -28.82 15.41 -1.40
C GLN A 595 -29.44 14.35 -0.52
N ASP A 596 -28.86 13.13 -0.50
CA ASP A 596 -29.42 11.98 0.22
C ASP A 596 -28.34 11.24 1.01
N PRO A 597 -28.06 11.65 2.26
CA PRO A 597 -27.01 11.01 3.09
C PRO A 597 -27.30 9.53 3.37
N ALA A 598 -28.52 9.08 3.23
CA ALA A 598 -28.92 7.67 3.43
C ALA A 598 -28.78 6.84 2.14
N TYR A 599 -28.41 7.46 1.00
CA TYR A 599 -28.22 6.74 -0.24
C TYR A 599 -27.03 5.77 -0.15
N ASN A 600 -27.31 4.50 -0.44
CA ASN A 600 -26.27 3.48 -0.52
C ASN A 600 -25.52 3.59 -1.85
N GLN A 601 -24.37 4.19 -1.82
CA GLN A 601 -23.51 4.35 -3.00
C GLN A 601 -22.91 3.02 -3.42
N TYR A 602 -22.98 2.68 -4.72
CA TYR A 602 -22.34 1.49 -5.28
C TYR A 602 -20.82 1.50 -5.04
N HIS A 603 -20.19 2.68 -5.05
CA HIS A 603 -18.76 2.89 -4.79
C HIS A 603 -18.41 3.01 -3.30
N THR A 604 -19.15 2.38 -2.39
CA THR A 604 -18.77 2.19 -0.99
C THR A 604 -18.35 0.72 -0.77
N ASN A 605 -19.22 -0.10 -0.23
CA ASN A 605 -18.96 -1.53 -0.05
C ASN A 605 -20.04 -2.39 -0.69
N TYR A 606 -19.85 -3.71 -0.69
CA TYR A 606 -20.79 -4.66 -1.27
C TYR A 606 -22.07 -4.85 -0.43
N GLU A 607 -22.01 -4.54 0.85
CA GLU A 607 -23.09 -4.82 1.81
C GLU A 607 -23.55 -3.53 2.49
N SER A 608 -24.74 -3.06 2.10
CA SER A 608 -25.33 -1.90 2.73
C SER A 608 -25.83 -2.25 4.14
N GLY A 609 -25.52 -1.41 5.14
CA GLY A 609 -25.96 -1.60 6.51
C GLY A 609 -25.23 -2.71 7.27
N HIS A 610 -24.10 -3.17 6.81
CA HIS A 610 -23.22 -4.07 7.56
C HIS A 610 -22.93 -3.49 8.96
N GLY A 611 -22.88 -4.35 9.96
CA GLY A 611 -22.70 -3.93 11.35
C GLY A 611 -23.91 -3.22 11.98
N GLY A 612 -25.07 -3.24 11.32
CA GLY A 612 -26.31 -2.60 11.83
C GLY A 612 -26.32 -1.07 11.70
N TYR A 613 -25.29 -0.48 11.14
CA TYR A 613 -25.18 0.94 10.82
C TYR A 613 -25.15 1.12 9.31
N LYS A 614 -25.52 2.28 8.84
CA LYS A 614 -25.62 2.59 7.42
C LYS A 614 -24.24 2.63 6.71
N PHE A 615 -23.43 1.59 6.87
CA PHE A 615 -22.05 1.49 6.39
C PHE A 615 -21.89 1.71 4.88
N GLY A 616 -22.90 1.35 4.08
CA GLY A 616 -22.90 1.66 2.66
C GLY A 616 -23.32 3.10 2.33
N THR A 617 -23.47 3.97 3.34
CA THR A 617 -23.93 5.36 3.20
C THR A 617 -22.94 6.31 3.85
N LEU A 618 -23.06 7.60 3.57
CA LEU A 618 -22.30 8.66 4.21
C LEU A 618 -23.01 9.28 5.42
N TYR A 619 -24.08 8.65 5.90
CA TYR A 619 -25.01 9.24 6.88
C TYR A 619 -24.31 9.79 8.13
N THR A 620 -23.42 9.02 8.76
CA THR A 620 -22.75 9.41 9.99
C THR A 620 -21.78 10.57 9.76
N LEU A 621 -21.02 10.53 8.66
CA LEU A 621 -20.14 11.62 8.25
C LEU A 621 -20.94 12.88 7.96
N ASP A 622 -22.00 12.78 7.17
CA ASP A 622 -22.84 13.91 6.75
C ASP A 622 -23.56 14.56 7.95
N GLU A 623 -24.07 13.74 8.88
CA GLU A 623 -24.63 14.23 10.13
C GLU A 623 -23.60 15.05 10.91
N SER A 624 -22.38 14.53 11.04
CA SER A 624 -21.30 15.23 11.73
C SER A 624 -20.93 16.56 11.07
N ILE A 625 -20.83 16.59 9.72
CA ILE A 625 -20.55 17.80 8.96
C ILE A 625 -21.67 18.83 9.14
N ALA A 626 -22.93 18.41 9.01
CA ALA A 626 -24.08 19.30 9.14
C ALA A 626 -24.17 19.97 10.52
N HIS A 627 -23.86 19.22 11.57
CA HIS A 627 -23.86 19.75 12.94
C HIS A 627 -22.63 20.62 13.25
N ARG A 628 -21.46 20.27 12.73
CA ARG A 628 -20.22 20.97 13.06
C ARG A 628 -19.94 22.16 12.13
N TYR A 629 -20.12 22.01 10.83
CA TYR A 629 -19.78 23.02 9.83
C TYR A 629 -20.99 23.70 9.17
N GLY A 630 -22.21 23.25 9.51
CA GLY A 630 -23.45 23.70 8.89
C GLY A 630 -23.79 22.97 7.60
N LYS A 631 -25.03 23.15 7.14
CA LYS A 631 -25.55 22.49 5.93
C LYS A 631 -24.90 23.08 4.67
N TRP A 632 -24.83 22.26 3.66
CA TRP A 632 -24.38 22.57 2.31
C TRP A 632 -25.58 22.75 1.36
N ASP A 633 -25.37 23.39 0.21
CA ASP A 633 -26.39 23.70 -0.80
C ASP A 633 -26.01 23.21 -2.21
N SER A 634 -24.82 22.67 -2.39
CA SER A 634 -24.30 22.19 -3.66
C SER A 634 -23.30 21.05 -3.42
N LEU A 635 -22.96 20.30 -4.49
CA LEU A 635 -21.90 19.28 -4.45
C LEU A 635 -20.55 19.90 -4.04
N GLU A 636 -20.25 21.07 -4.56
CA GLU A 636 -19.02 21.79 -4.28
C GLU A 636 -18.90 22.15 -2.79
N SER A 637 -19.93 22.74 -2.21
CA SER A 637 -19.92 23.12 -0.78
C SER A 637 -19.94 21.91 0.15
N TYR A 638 -20.58 20.81 -0.30
CA TYR A 638 -20.50 19.52 0.40
C TYR A 638 -19.09 18.98 0.43
N VAL A 639 -18.46 18.85 -0.76
CA VAL A 639 -17.10 18.32 -0.89
C VAL A 639 -16.11 19.17 -0.10
N GLU A 640 -16.20 20.51 -0.18
CA GLU A 640 -15.35 21.41 0.58
C GLU A 640 -15.45 21.17 2.09
N SER A 641 -16.67 21.04 2.62
CA SER A 641 -16.90 20.74 4.04
C SER A 641 -16.38 19.35 4.43
N ALA A 642 -16.54 18.36 3.55
CA ALA A 642 -16.04 17.00 3.75
C ALA A 642 -14.50 16.95 3.77
N GLN A 643 -13.81 17.71 2.89
CA GLN A 643 -12.35 17.79 2.91
C GLN A 643 -11.84 18.33 4.25
N ILE A 644 -12.46 19.39 4.78
CA ILE A 644 -12.09 19.98 6.08
C ILE A 644 -12.30 18.96 7.21
N ALA A 645 -13.45 18.29 7.25
CA ALA A 645 -13.80 17.29 8.26
C ALA A 645 -12.86 16.09 8.22
N ASN A 646 -12.58 15.54 7.03
CA ASN A 646 -11.68 14.42 6.85
C ASN A 646 -10.22 14.77 7.20
N TYR A 647 -9.75 15.98 6.84
CA TYR A 647 -8.42 16.46 7.23
C TYR A 647 -8.27 16.52 8.76
N GLU A 648 -9.19 17.20 9.44
CA GLU A 648 -9.16 17.36 10.88
C GLU A 648 -9.15 16.02 11.60
N ASN A 649 -10.04 15.12 11.20
CA ASN A 649 -10.26 13.86 11.86
C ASN A 649 -9.09 12.90 11.68
N THR A 650 -8.57 12.77 10.47
CA THR A 650 -7.40 11.93 10.18
C THR A 650 -6.15 12.47 10.87
N ARG A 651 -5.93 13.79 10.85
CA ARG A 651 -4.82 14.43 11.58
C ARG A 651 -4.89 14.10 13.07
N SER A 652 -6.04 14.30 13.70
CA SER A 652 -6.22 14.09 15.13
C SER A 652 -5.97 12.65 15.57
N GLN A 653 -6.34 11.66 14.73
CA GLN A 653 -6.06 10.26 14.99
C GLN A 653 -4.55 9.99 15.08
N PHE A 654 -3.78 10.33 14.06
CA PHE A 654 -2.32 10.10 14.07
C PHE A 654 -1.62 10.90 15.17
N GLU A 655 -2.00 12.17 15.39
CA GLU A 655 -1.44 13.02 16.45
C GLU A 655 -1.69 12.45 17.85
N ALA A 656 -2.87 11.87 18.09
CA ALA A 656 -3.19 11.26 19.38
C ALA A 656 -2.31 10.04 19.68
N PHE A 657 -2.05 9.16 18.69
CA PHE A 657 -1.13 8.06 18.85
C PHE A 657 0.30 8.53 19.15
N LEU A 658 0.73 9.63 18.58
CA LEU A 658 2.03 10.24 18.91
C LEU A 658 2.02 10.85 20.32
N ALA A 659 0.97 11.58 20.71
CA ALA A 659 0.85 12.18 22.02
C ALA A 659 0.92 11.14 23.15
N HIS A 660 0.33 9.97 22.97
CA HIS A 660 0.28 8.89 23.96
C HIS A 660 1.45 7.90 23.90
N ALA A 661 2.43 8.10 22.98
CA ALA A 661 3.55 7.17 22.78
C ALA A 661 4.36 6.89 24.05
N ASN A 662 4.45 7.85 24.96
CA ASN A 662 5.23 7.78 26.20
C ASN A 662 4.35 7.60 27.47
N ASP A 663 3.05 7.35 27.32
CA ASP A 663 2.19 7.03 28.48
C ASP A 663 2.67 5.70 29.09
N LYS A 664 2.86 5.69 30.40
CA LYS A 664 3.41 4.50 31.10
C LYS A 664 2.38 3.40 31.32
N LYS A 665 1.11 3.76 31.43
CA LYS A 665 0.01 2.82 31.70
C LYS A 665 -0.66 2.38 30.39
N ASN A 666 -0.92 3.34 29.52
CA ASN A 666 -1.65 3.18 28.28
C ASN A 666 -0.81 3.67 27.09
N PRO A 667 0.40 3.11 26.84
CA PRO A 667 1.22 3.56 25.74
C PRO A 667 0.53 3.31 24.40
N SER A 668 0.63 4.24 23.47
CA SER A 668 0.38 3.93 22.08
C SER A 668 1.64 3.33 21.44
N THR A 669 1.48 2.30 20.66
CA THR A 669 2.60 1.57 20.06
C THR A 669 2.50 1.46 18.54
N GLY A 670 1.31 1.65 17.99
CA GLY A 670 1.10 1.67 16.56
C GLY A 670 -0.34 1.96 16.17
N VAL A 671 -0.51 2.48 14.96
CA VAL A 671 -1.80 2.67 14.31
C VAL A 671 -1.70 2.28 12.83
N VAL A 672 -2.62 1.44 12.41
CA VAL A 672 -2.92 1.11 11.02
C VAL A 672 -4.23 1.79 10.66
N TYR A 673 -4.17 2.83 9.83
CA TYR A 673 -5.38 3.49 9.33
C TYR A 673 -6.13 2.51 8.39
N TRP A 674 -7.39 2.37 8.60
CA TRP A 674 -8.23 1.48 7.82
C TRP A 674 -9.10 2.27 6.83
N GLN A 675 -8.69 2.41 5.54
CA GLN A 675 -7.50 1.87 4.87
C GLN A 675 -6.72 2.98 4.15
N LEU A 676 -5.55 2.65 3.57
CA LEU A 676 -4.77 3.60 2.74
C LEU A 676 -5.48 3.87 1.42
N ASN A 677 -5.88 2.80 0.75
CA ASN A 677 -6.50 2.77 -0.58
C ASN A 677 -7.58 1.69 -0.65
N LYS A 678 -8.24 1.64 -1.78
CA LYS A 678 -9.05 0.50 -2.22
C LYS A 678 -8.64 0.11 -3.63
N GLY A 679 -8.87 -1.13 -4.01
CA GLY A 679 -8.54 -1.65 -5.34
C GLY A 679 -9.37 -1.08 -6.49
N TRP A 680 -10.27 -0.14 -6.20
CA TRP A 680 -11.15 0.54 -7.13
C TRP A 680 -11.55 1.93 -6.60
N PRO A 681 -12.10 2.87 -7.40
CA PRO A 681 -12.57 4.18 -6.92
C PRO A 681 -13.65 4.03 -5.85
N THR A 682 -13.52 4.72 -4.72
CA THR A 682 -14.42 4.50 -3.57
C THR A 682 -14.63 5.76 -2.73
N LEU A 683 -15.70 5.72 -1.92
CA LEU A 683 -16.05 6.66 -0.86
C LEU A 683 -15.82 6.07 0.54
N LEU A 684 -15.19 4.89 0.63
CA LEU A 684 -15.00 4.15 1.88
C LEU A 684 -13.53 4.19 2.31
N TRP A 685 -13.24 4.77 3.48
CA TRP A 685 -11.96 4.68 4.21
C TRP A 685 -10.68 4.80 3.36
N SER A 686 -10.52 5.78 2.52
CA SER A 686 -9.31 5.90 1.72
C SER A 686 -8.55 7.18 2.05
N LEU A 687 -7.23 7.06 2.35
CA LEU A 687 -6.37 8.24 2.45
C LEU A 687 -6.07 8.83 1.07
N TYR A 688 -5.95 8.00 0.05
CA TYR A 688 -5.89 8.40 -1.36
C TYR A 688 -6.77 7.48 -2.20
N ASN A 689 -7.35 8.01 -3.27
CA ASN A 689 -8.25 7.23 -4.10
C ASN A 689 -7.49 6.42 -5.16
N ASN A 690 -8.15 5.47 -5.79
CA ASN A 690 -7.62 4.57 -6.82
C ASN A 690 -6.92 5.29 -8.00
N ASP A 691 -7.32 6.51 -8.31
CA ASP A 691 -6.71 7.35 -9.34
C ASP A 691 -5.51 8.19 -8.86
N GLY A 692 -5.06 7.98 -7.61
CA GLY A 692 -3.99 8.75 -6.98
C GLY A 692 -4.41 10.09 -6.41
N ASP A 693 -5.72 10.40 -6.38
CA ASP A 693 -6.26 11.63 -5.81
C ASP A 693 -5.95 11.74 -4.32
N GLN A 694 -5.57 12.95 -3.88
CA GLN A 694 -5.11 13.26 -2.53
C GLN A 694 -6.12 14.17 -1.83
N PRO A 695 -7.16 13.61 -1.17
CA PRO A 695 -8.18 14.39 -0.46
C PRO A 695 -7.68 14.95 0.87
N GLY A 696 -8.55 15.65 1.60
CA GLY A 696 -8.24 16.20 2.93
C GLY A 696 -7.72 15.18 3.93
N ALA A 697 -8.21 13.94 3.89
CA ALA A 697 -7.71 12.84 4.72
C ALA A 697 -6.21 12.58 4.49
N TYR A 698 -5.75 12.60 3.23
CA TYR A 698 -4.34 12.45 2.87
C TYR A 698 -3.47 13.53 3.52
N PHE A 699 -3.88 14.79 3.37
CA PHE A 699 -3.10 15.91 3.91
C PHE A 699 -3.20 16.01 5.43
N GLY A 700 -4.29 15.56 6.03
CA GLY A 700 -4.40 15.37 7.49
C GLY A 700 -3.38 14.35 8.01
N ALA A 701 -3.28 13.18 7.37
CA ALA A 701 -2.27 12.17 7.68
C ALA A 701 -0.84 12.70 7.45
N GLN A 702 -0.59 13.35 6.31
CA GLN A 702 0.71 13.94 5.98
C GLN A 702 1.13 14.99 7.03
N LYS A 703 0.21 15.85 7.46
CA LYS A 703 0.48 16.89 8.45
C LYS A 703 0.90 16.29 9.78
N ALA A 704 0.14 15.32 10.29
CA ALA A 704 0.42 14.65 11.58
C ALA A 704 1.77 13.90 11.60
N ASN A 705 2.23 13.40 10.44
CA ASN A 705 3.42 12.57 10.32
C ASN A 705 4.64 13.29 9.74
N LYS A 706 4.68 14.64 9.77
CA LYS A 706 5.89 15.39 9.38
C LYS A 706 7.09 14.96 10.24
N PRO A 707 8.31 14.95 9.69
CA PRO A 707 9.51 14.50 10.42
C PRO A 707 9.75 15.22 11.75
N LEU A 708 9.41 16.49 11.84
CA LEU A 708 9.44 17.29 13.07
C LEU A 708 8.12 18.07 13.13
N HIS A 709 7.28 17.77 14.13
CA HIS A 709 5.90 18.23 14.13
C HIS A 709 5.40 18.62 15.53
N ALA A 710 4.72 19.77 15.62
CA ALA A 710 4.03 20.20 16.82
C ALA A 710 2.53 19.88 16.72
N LEU A 711 1.98 19.31 17.79
CA LEU A 711 0.59 18.90 17.88
C LEU A 711 -0.10 19.45 19.12
N TYR A 712 -1.42 19.68 19.01
CA TYR A 712 -2.28 20.12 20.12
C TYR A 712 -3.07 18.92 20.65
N THR A 713 -2.95 18.65 21.95
CA THR A 713 -3.66 17.54 22.60
C THR A 713 -5.05 17.98 23.05
N TYR A 714 -6.09 17.33 22.54
CA TYR A 714 -7.48 17.73 22.78
C TYR A 714 -7.97 17.47 24.19
N ASP A 715 -7.34 16.55 24.93
CA ASP A 715 -7.64 16.21 26.33
C ASP A 715 -7.11 17.26 27.32
N THR A 716 -5.81 17.55 27.22
CA THR A 716 -5.12 18.44 28.18
C THR A 716 -5.08 19.89 27.72
N GLY A 717 -5.33 20.17 26.47
CA GLY A 717 -5.18 21.48 25.83
C GLY A 717 -3.72 21.95 25.81
N THR A 718 -2.77 21.02 25.82
CA THR A 718 -1.33 21.32 25.79
C THR A 718 -0.74 21.09 24.43
N VAL A 719 0.48 21.55 24.23
CA VAL A 719 1.26 21.33 23.01
C VAL A 719 2.31 20.25 23.24
N ALA A 720 2.41 19.33 22.30
CA ALA A 720 3.46 18.33 22.23
C ALA A 720 4.30 18.51 20.95
N LEU A 721 5.46 17.86 20.90
CA LEU A 721 6.38 17.90 19.77
C LEU A 721 6.90 16.49 19.51
N SER A 722 6.85 16.03 18.25
CA SER A 722 7.40 14.74 17.81
C SER A 722 8.58 14.91 16.86
N ASN A 723 9.57 14.02 16.98
CA ASN A 723 10.66 13.85 16.02
C ASN A 723 10.59 12.45 15.42
N LEU A 724 10.05 12.34 14.23
CA LEU A 724 9.90 11.08 13.48
C LEU A 724 11.08 10.83 12.52
N GLY A 725 12.07 11.71 12.51
CA GLY A 725 13.27 11.60 11.67
C GLY A 725 14.31 10.64 12.24
N ALA A 726 15.30 10.30 11.42
CA ALA A 726 16.36 9.35 11.77
C ALA A 726 17.39 9.90 12.78
N ALA A 727 17.50 11.21 12.90
CA ALA A 727 18.50 11.86 13.75
C ALA A 727 17.89 12.60 14.93
N ARG A 728 18.64 12.68 16.03
CA ARG A 728 18.34 13.57 17.15
C ARG A 728 18.28 15.02 16.66
N GLN A 729 17.27 15.76 17.10
CA GLN A 729 17.08 17.17 16.83
C GLN A 729 17.36 17.99 18.09
N ASN A 730 18.02 19.12 17.96
CA ASN A 730 18.41 19.97 19.06
C ASN A 730 17.92 21.41 18.86
N GLY A 731 17.70 22.13 19.98
CA GLY A 731 17.39 23.55 19.97
C GLY A 731 16.05 23.85 19.28
N ILE A 732 15.05 22.98 19.48
CA ILE A 732 13.74 23.14 18.88
C ILE A 732 12.81 23.86 19.86
N SER A 733 12.18 24.94 19.42
CA SER A 733 11.11 25.61 20.18
C SER A 733 9.78 25.55 19.43
N VAL A 734 8.69 25.61 20.17
CA VAL A 734 7.34 25.69 19.62
C VAL A 734 6.71 27.01 20.06
N GLN A 735 6.24 27.79 19.09
CA GLN A 735 5.39 28.95 19.33
C GLN A 735 3.94 28.58 19.09
N ALA A 736 3.05 28.90 20.01
CA ALA A 736 1.61 28.75 19.85
C ALA A 736 0.93 30.11 19.87
N LYS A 737 0.13 30.38 18.84
CA LYS A 737 -0.69 31.59 18.75
C LYS A 737 -2.16 31.21 18.68
N VAL A 738 -3.00 31.92 19.42
CA VAL A 738 -4.45 31.77 19.36
C VAL A 738 -5.03 33.00 18.69
N TYR A 739 -5.94 32.82 17.72
CA TYR A 739 -6.60 33.87 16.98
C TYR A 739 -8.12 33.70 17.08
N ASP A 740 -8.84 34.80 17.06
CA ASP A 740 -10.27 34.77 16.76
C ASP A 740 -10.51 34.73 15.23
N THR A 741 -11.78 34.60 14.82
CA THR A 741 -12.16 34.57 13.39
C THR A 741 -11.93 35.90 12.66
N ALA A 742 -11.72 37.00 13.38
CA ALA A 742 -11.34 38.30 12.82
C ALA A 742 -9.80 38.45 12.66
N GLY A 743 -9.01 37.44 13.02
CA GLY A 743 -7.55 37.43 12.92
C GLY A 743 -6.84 38.18 14.07
N LYS A 744 -7.56 38.54 15.13
CA LYS A 744 -6.96 39.15 16.32
C LYS A 744 -6.26 38.11 17.17
N VAL A 745 -5.01 38.37 17.54
CA VAL A 745 -4.24 37.50 18.43
C VAL A 745 -4.84 37.59 19.86
N LEU A 746 -5.25 36.46 20.42
CA LEU A 746 -5.78 36.30 21.78
C LEU A 746 -4.70 35.85 22.75
N ASP A 747 -3.74 35.05 22.29
CA ASP A 747 -2.61 34.53 23.05
C ASP A 747 -1.41 34.30 22.15
N ASP A 748 -0.18 34.48 22.67
CA ASP A 748 1.08 34.22 21.97
C ASP A 748 2.11 33.74 22.99
N GLN A 749 2.46 32.45 22.93
CA GLN A 749 3.39 31.85 23.87
C GLN A 749 4.47 31.07 23.11
N THR A 750 5.67 31.01 23.65
CA THR A 750 6.77 30.20 23.10
C THR A 750 7.32 29.30 24.20
N ALA A 751 7.36 28.00 23.93
CA ALA A 751 7.98 27.01 24.82
C ALA A 751 9.50 27.17 24.85
N PRO A 752 10.17 26.87 25.98
CA PRO A 752 11.63 26.73 26.03
C PRO A 752 12.11 25.71 24.97
N ALA A 753 13.33 25.94 24.46
CA ALA A 753 13.90 25.02 23.48
C ALA A 753 14.18 23.64 24.09
N VAL A 754 13.84 22.59 23.35
CA VAL A 754 14.05 21.19 23.74
C VAL A 754 14.94 20.46 22.74
N SER A 755 15.40 19.26 23.11
CA SER A 755 16.05 18.31 22.22
C SER A 755 15.29 16.99 22.24
N LEU A 756 15.10 16.40 21.06
CA LEU A 756 14.39 15.13 20.89
C LEU A 756 15.24 14.12 20.15
N ASP A 757 15.35 12.92 20.68
CA ASP A 757 15.93 11.79 19.97
C ASP A 757 15.08 11.38 18.77
N SER A 758 15.65 10.60 17.87
CA SER A 758 14.91 9.93 16.78
C SER A 758 13.75 9.12 17.38
N GLN A 759 12.58 9.22 16.78
CA GLN A 759 11.32 8.59 17.22
C GLN A 759 10.86 9.06 18.62
N GLY A 760 11.32 10.22 19.08
CA GLY A 760 10.98 10.79 20.38
C GLY A 760 9.78 11.72 20.34
N VAL A 761 9.06 11.80 21.47
CA VAL A 761 7.93 12.73 21.69
C VAL A 761 8.10 13.43 23.02
N ALA A 762 7.92 14.77 23.06
CA ALA A 762 7.83 15.57 24.27
C ALA A 762 6.41 16.14 24.40
N THR A 763 5.78 15.97 25.55
CA THR A 763 4.41 16.42 25.85
C THR A 763 4.39 17.53 26.87
N GLY A 764 3.29 18.32 26.92
CA GLY A 764 3.07 19.37 27.94
C GLY A 764 4.04 20.55 27.83
N LEU A 765 4.55 20.88 26.65
CA LEU A 765 5.56 21.93 26.43
C LEU A 765 5.04 23.32 26.80
N LEU A 766 3.80 23.62 26.47
CA LEU A 766 3.07 24.83 26.85
C LEU A 766 1.55 24.58 26.76
N LYS A 767 0.77 25.46 27.35
CA LYS A 767 -0.70 25.45 27.32
C LYS A 767 -1.19 26.80 26.81
N PRO A 768 -1.63 26.93 25.55
CA PRO A 768 -2.14 28.19 25.03
C PRO A 768 -3.43 28.57 25.77
N LYS A 769 -3.61 29.88 26.01
CA LYS A 769 -4.84 30.43 26.59
C LYS A 769 -5.89 30.54 25.49
N VAL A 770 -6.90 29.69 25.55
CA VAL A 770 -8.02 29.64 24.60
C VAL A 770 -9.26 30.30 25.23
N PRO A 771 -10.24 30.73 24.42
CA PRO A 771 -11.53 31.24 24.95
C PRO A 771 -12.20 30.19 25.82
N ALA A 772 -12.95 30.70 26.85
CA ALA A 772 -13.63 29.83 27.80
C ALA A 772 -14.68 28.94 27.11
N GLU A 773 -14.86 27.73 27.64
CA GLU A 773 -15.88 26.81 27.12
C GLU A 773 -17.28 27.42 27.29
N THR A 774 -18.11 27.18 26.27
CA THR A 774 -19.53 27.57 26.27
C THR A 774 -20.39 26.32 26.18
N LYS A 775 -21.59 26.38 26.75
CA LYS A 775 -22.60 25.31 26.62
C LYS A 775 -23.85 25.88 25.95
N ALA A 776 -24.51 25.11 25.11
CA ALA A 776 -25.77 25.49 24.55
C ALA A 776 -26.77 25.87 25.68
N PRO A 777 -27.59 26.93 25.56
CA PRO A 777 -27.83 27.72 24.35
C PRO A 777 -26.89 28.93 24.14
N ALA A 778 -25.80 29.08 24.89
CA ALA A 778 -24.84 30.16 24.64
C ALA A 778 -24.19 30.02 23.25
N LYS A 779 -24.01 31.15 22.56
CA LYS A 779 -23.39 31.15 21.23
C LYS A 779 -21.92 30.68 21.33
N ALA A 780 -21.56 29.68 20.53
CA ALA A 780 -20.19 29.23 20.42
C ALA A 780 -19.30 30.30 19.78
N GLN A 781 -18.02 30.29 20.16
CA GLN A 781 -16.97 31.07 19.49
C GLN A 781 -16.02 30.13 18.81
N VAL A 782 -15.73 30.38 17.53
CA VAL A 782 -14.67 29.69 16.79
C VAL A 782 -13.37 30.48 16.97
N TYR A 783 -12.29 29.76 17.17
CA TYR A 783 -10.94 30.30 17.27
C TYR A 783 -9.93 29.36 16.59
N PHE A 784 -8.77 29.92 16.25
CA PHE A 784 -7.68 29.14 15.64
C PHE A 784 -6.51 29.02 16.61
N VAL A 785 -5.84 27.87 16.59
CA VAL A 785 -4.56 27.66 17.26
C VAL A 785 -3.50 27.36 16.18
N GLU A 786 -2.55 28.26 16.01
CA GLU A 786 -1.40 28.10 15.13
C GLU A 786 -0.19 27.65 15.94
N LEU A 787 0.39 26.51 15.56
CA LEU A 787 1.65 26.02 16.11
C LEU A 787 2.76 26.18 15.07
N GLN A 788 3.89 26.79 15.47
CA GLN A 788 5.07 26.93 14.63
C GLN A 788 6.26 26.27 15.33
N VAL A 789 6.83 25.26 14.67
CA VAL A 789 8.09 24.65 15.09
C VAL A 789 9.24 25.49 14.55
N ARG A 790 10.14 25.90 15.43
CA ARG A 790 11.29 26.75 15.10
C ARG A 790 12.59 26.03 15.44
N GLN A 791 13.53 26.05 14.50
CA GLN A 791 14.86 25.55 14.69
C GLN A 791 15.86 26.51 14.01
N GLY A 792 16.89 26.93 14.73
CA GLY A 792 17.87 27.90 14.24
C GLY A 792 17.26 29.22 13.77
N GLY A 793 16.19 29.67 14.44
CA GLY A 793 15.47 30.92 14.11
C GLY A 793 14.48 30.80 12.92
N LYS A 794 14.42 29.65 12.22
CA LYS A 794 13.53 29.42 11.08
C LYS A 794 12.33 28.60 11.50
N VAL A 795 11.16 28.86 10.91
CA VAL A 795 9.98 27.99 10.99
C VAL A 795 10.23 26.79 10.07
N VAL A 796 10.21 25.58 10.65
CA VAL A 796 10.45 24.32 9.96
C VAL A 796 9.20 23.46 9.83
N ASP A 797 8.19 23.69 10.65
CA ASP A 797 6.85 23.13 10.51
C ASP A 797 5.80 24.10 11.02
N ARG A 798 4.58 23.95 10.53
CA ARG A 798 3.44 24.78 10.86
C ARG A 798 2.18 23.93 10.83
N ASN A 799 1.38 24.04 11.90
CA ASN A 799 0.12 23.34 12.04
C ASN A 799 -0.96 24.31 12.55
N VAL A 800 -2.17 24.22 12.01
CA VAL A 800 -3.28 25.12 12.38
C VAL A 800 -4.50 24.29 12.74
N TYR A 801 -5.06 24.57 13.91
CA TYR A 801 -6.32 24.00 14.39
C TYR A 801 -7.41 25.06 14.36
N TRP A 802 -8.61 24.63 14.04
CA TRP A 802 -9.84 25.41 14.17
C TRP A 802 -10.70 24.76 15.24
N MET A 803 -11.05 25.50 16.25
CA MET A 803 -11.62 25.03 17.48
C MET A 803 -12.89 25.80 17.81
N SER A 804 -13.77 25.17 18.60
CA SER A 804 -14.98 25.80 19.12
C SER A 804 -14.94 25.83 20.65
N THR A 805 -15.50 26.87 21.24
CA THR A 805 -15.77 26.89 22.68
C THR A 805 -16.84 25.89 23.11
N GLN A 806 -17.71 25.48 22.19
CA GLN A 806 -18.63 24.34 22.35
C GLN A 806 -17.94 23.09 21.80
N LYS A 807 -17.53 22.17 22.65
CA LYS A 807 -16.77 20.97 22.29
C LYS A 807 -17.65 19.81 21.84
N ASP A 808 -17.07 18.88 21.09
CA ASP A 808 -17.64 17.56 20.89
C ASP A 808 -17.71 16.79 22.22
N VAL A 809 -18.86 16.16 22.51
CA VAL A 809 -19.09 15.32 23.68
C VAL A 809 -19.68 13.98 23.26
N VAL A 810 -18.94 12.90 23.50
CA VAL A 810 -19.35 11.53 23.20
C VAL A 810 -20.27 11.01 24.33
N ASP A 811 -21.39 10.38 23.96
CA ASP A 811 -22.20 9.60 24.88
C ASP A 811 -21.62 8.18 25.00
N TRP A 812 -20.68 8.00 25.91
CA TRP A 812 -19.96 6.73 26.04
C TRP A 812 -20.88 5.55 26.43
N ALA A 813 -21.97 5.80 27.11
CA ALA A 813 -22.89 4.73 27.48
C ALA A 813 -23.53 4.11 26.23
N LYS A 814 -23.85 4.91 25.24
CA LYS A 814 -24.40 4.44 23.95
C LYS A 814 -23.30 4.01 22.98
N THR A 815 -22.19 4.70 22.98
CA THR A 815 -21.04 4.38 22.12
C THR A 815 -20.48 3.00 22.42
N LEU A 816 -20.38 2.58 23.68
CA LEU A 816 -19.87 1.27 24.08
C LEU A 816 -20.83 0.11 23.75
N GLN A 817 -22.07 0.40 23.37
CA GLN A 817 -23.04 -0.59 22.87
C GLN A 817 -23.09 -0.62 21.33
N ASN A 818 -22.29 0.17 20.67
CA ASN A 818 -22.37 0.52 19.28
C ASN A 818 -20.94 0.66 18.73
N PRO A 819 -20.59 0.13 17.53
CA PRO A 819 -19.25 0.24 16.97
C PRO A 819 -18.84 1.68 16.59
N GLN A 820 -19.77 2.65 16.58
CA GLN A 820 -19.52 4.06 16.22
C GLN A 820 -19.78 4.98 17.41
N ALA A 821 -19.23 6.21 17.36
CA ALA A 821 -19.50 7.22 18.39
C ALA A 821 -20.94 7.73 18.29
N THR A 822 -21.64 7.66 19.43
CA THR A 822 -22.90 8.40 19.63
C THR A 822 -22.60 9.72 20.29
N MET A 823 -23.08 10.82 19.68
CA MET A 823 -22.79 12.17 20.17
C MET A 823 -23.91 12.69 21.07
N SER A 824 -23.55 13.27 22.20
CA SER A 824 -24.48 14.08 23.00
C SER A 824 -24.39 15.57 22.66
N GLN A 825 -23.26 16.00 22.10
CA GLN A 825 -23.05 17.37 21.61
C GLN A 825 -21.98 17.34 20.51
N TYR A 826 -22.19 18.11 19.45
CA TYR A 826 -21.18 18.39 18.43
C TYR A 826 -20.53 19.75 18.67
N SER A 827 -19.26 19.88 18.30
CA SER A 827 -18.58 21.19 18.23
C SER A 827 -19.30 22.09 17.21
N ASP A 828 -19.64 23.31 17.60
CA ASP A 828 -20.20 24.29 16.67
C ASP A 828 -19.08 25.11 16.00
N LEU A 829 -18.78 24.79 14.75
CA LEU A 829 -17.81 25.46 13.90
C LEU A 829 -18.48 26.28 12.79
N THR A 830 -19.80 26.46 12.84
CA THR A 830 -20.59 27.11 11.77
C THR A 830 -20.13 28.54 11.46
N ALA A 831 -19.56 29.27 12.46
CA ALA A 831 -19.00 30.60 12.24
C ALA A 831 -17.81 30.65 11.28
N LEU A 832 -17.23 29.51 10.87
CA LEU A 832 -16.24 29.46 9.77
C LEU A 832 -16.84 29.91 8.43
N ARG A 833 -18.15 29.72 8.21
CA ARG A 833 -18.85 30.17 7.00
C ARG A 833 -18.96 31.70 6.91
N ASP A 834 -18.85 32.37 8.05
CA ASP A 834 -18.90 33.84 8.14
C ASP A 834 -17.51 34.49 8.02
N LEU A 835 -16.47 33.71 7.75
CA LEU A 835 -15.12 34.27 7.57
C LEU A 835 -15.11 35.32 6.45
N PRO A 836 -14.48 36.48 6.66
CA PRO A 836 -14.33 37.48 5.62
C PRO A 836 -13.63 36.91 4.39
N LYS A 837 -14.06 37.31 3.18
CA LYS A 837 -13.40 36.91 1.94
C LYS A 837 -11.93 37.35 1.96
N SER A 838 -11.05 36.42 1.67
CA SER A 838 -9.61 36.64 1.63
C SER A 838 -9.08 36.72 0.20
N GLN A 839 -7.89 37.32 0.04
CA GLN A 839 -7.18 37.44 -1.23
C GLN A 839 -5.80 36.79 -1.13
N VAL A 840 -5.45 36.00 -2.14
CA VAL A 840 -4.12 35.40 -2.23
C VAL A 840 -3.42 35.81 -3.50
N LYS A 841 -2.09 35.94 -3.42
CA LYS A 841 -1.21 36.01 -4.59
C LYS A 841 -0.55 34.65 -4.75
N VAL A 842 -0.64 34.10 -5.96
CA VAL A 842 -0.03 32.81 -6.30
C VAL A 842 1.05 33.02 -7.35
N THR A 843 2.19 32.37 -7.18
CA THR A 843 3.23 32.28 -8.20
C THR A 843 3.67 30.82 -8.34
N ALA A 844 3.92 30.37 -9.56
CA ALA A 844 4.32 29.01 -9.83
C ALA A 844 5.48 28.95 -10.83
N SER A 845 6.42 28.04 -10.62
CA SER A 845 7.53 27.81 -11.56
C SER A 845 7.89 26.33 -11.61
N THR A 846 8.16 25.84 -12.82
CA THR A 846 8.42 24.43 -13.10
C THR A 846 9.89 24.22 -13.49
N ARG A 847 10.46 23.11 -13.03
CA ARG A 847 11.81 22.66 -13.37
C ARG A 847 11.88 21.14 -13.49
N PRO A 848 12.80 20.58 -14.30
CA PRO A 848 13.13 19.16 -14.25
C PRO A 848 13.58 18.74 -12.85
N SER A 849 13.09 17.63 -12.36
CA SER A 849 13.43 17.13 -11.01
C SER A 849 13.09 15.63 -10.90
N ARG A 850 14.09 14.77 -11.01
CA ARG A 850 13.89 13.32 -10.89
C ARG A 850 13.56 12.92 -9.45
N GLY A 851 12.48 12.18 -9.29
CA GLY A 851 12.07 11.51 -8.06
C GLY A 851 12.30 9.99 -8.11
N PRO A 852 12.26 9.32 -6.96
CA PRO A 852 12.46 7.87 -6.87
C PRO A 852 11.28 7.06 -7.46
N ASP A 853 10.12 7.68 -7.59
CA ASP A 853 8.84 7.14 -8.09
C ASP A 853 8.66 7.31 -9.60
N GLY A 854 9.74 7.65 -10.33
CA GLY A 854 9.68 7.93 -11.76
C GLY A 854 9.16 9.31 -12.14
N THR A 855 8.84 10.18 -11.17
CA THR A 855 8.57 11.61 -11.44
C THR A 855 9.82 12.28 -11.99
N ASP A 856 9.65 13.16 -12.96
CA ASP A 856 10.76 13.83 -13.67
C ASP A 856 10.68 15.37 -13.64
N THR A 857 9.62 15.88 -13.06
CA THR A 857 9.29 17.31 -13.03
C THR A 857 8.79 17.74 -11.67
N ALA A 858 9.15 18.93 -11.25
CA ALA A 858 8.62 19.57 -10.05
C ALA A 858 8.16 21.01 -10.35
N THR A 859 7.01 21.38 -9.81
CA THR A 859 6.51 22.76 -9.79
C THR A 859 6.53 23.29 -8.36
N THR A 860 7.18 24.42 -8.17
CA THR A 860 7.18 25.16 -6.91
C THR A 860 6.08 26.22 -6.97
N VAL A 861 5.21 26.25 -5.94
CA VAL A 861 4.06 27.15 -5.84
C VAL A 861 4.18 27.95 -4.56
N THR A 862 4.25 29.27 -4.67
CA THR A 862 4.22 30.17 -3.49
C THR A 862 2.87 30.85 -3.42
N ILE A 863 2.20 30.66 -2.28
CA ILE A 863 0.89 31.24 -1.97
C ILE A 863 1.09 32.25 -0.84
N ALA A 864 0.66 33.48 -1.03
CA ALA A 864 0.74 34.54 -0.04
C ALA A 864 -0.64 35.15 0.21
N ASN A 865 -1.06 35.24 1.47
CA ASN A 865 -2.27 36.02 1.83
C ASN A 865 -1.96 37.52 1.74
N THR A 866 -2.58 38.17 0.76
CA THR A 866 -2.42 39.61 0.46
C THR A 866 -3.63 40.43 0.88
N SER A 867 -4.54 39.88 1.68
CA SER A 867 -5.71 40.59 2.15
C SER A 867 -5.32 41.87 2.88
N LYS A 868 -6.00 42.96 2.57
CA LYS A 868 -5.82 44.27 3.22
C LYS A 868 -6.58 44.39 4.56
N THR A 869 -7.46 43.43 4.81
CA THR A 869 -8.19 43.22 6.06
C THR A 869 -7.49 42.15 6.89
N SER A 870 -7.96 41.91 8.13
CA SER A 870 -7.48 40.82 8.97
C SER A 870 -7.93 39.43 8.54
N ALA A 871 -8.49 39.27 7.32
CA ALA A 871 -9.06 38.03 6.82
C ALA A 871 -8.02 36.91 6.69
N VAL A 872 -8.18 35.87 7.48
CA VAL A 872 -7.43 34.62 7.31
C VAL A 872 -7.83 33.96 5.98
N SER A 873 -6.87 33.43 5.23
CA SER A 873 -7.14 32.53 4.10
C SER A 873 -7.18 31.12 4.63
N PHE A 874 -8.39 30.58 4.82
CA PHE A 874 -8.61 29.31 5.50
C PHE A 874 -8.70 28.16 4.49
N PHE A 875 -7.99 27.07 4.79
CA PHE A 875 -8.03 25.80 4.08
C PHE A 875 -7.78 25.96 2.57
N LEU A 876 -6.63 26.57 2.22
CA LEU A 876 -6.23 26.78 0.83
C LEU A 876 -5.72 25.49 0.20
N ARG A 877 -6.35 25.10 -0.91
CA ARG A 877 -5.96 23.95 -1.73
C ARG A 877 -5.34 24.38 -3.04
N ALA A 878 -4.22 23.76 -3.38
CA ALA A 878 -3.55 23.91 -4.67
C ALA A 878 -3.69 22.62 -5.49
N ASP A 879 -4.05 22.75 -6.77
CA ASP A 879 -4.12 21.65 -7.73
C ASP A 879 -3.25 21.92 -8.95
N LEU A 880 -2.57 20.88 -9.42
CA LEU A 880 -1.85 20.91 -10.69
C LEU A 880 -2.81 20.47 -11.81
N ARG A 881 -2.88 21.27 -12.87
CA ARG A 881 -3.84 21.07 -13.96
C ARG A 881 -3.17 21.18 -15.33
N ARG A 882 -3.75 20.56 -16.33
CA ARG A 882 -3.38 20.73 -17.73
C ARG A 882 -3.99 22.02 -18.28
N SER A 883 -3.20 22.86 -18.96
CA SER A 883 -3.69 24.12 -19.55
C SER A 883 -4.65 23.89 -20.72
N ALA A 884 -4.60 22.72 -21.36
CA ALA A 884 -5.40 22.44 -22.56
C ALA A 884 -6.90 22.25 -22.27
N ASP A 885 -7.25 21.65 -21.14
CA ASP A 885 -8.62 21.26 -20.78
C ASP A 885 -8.97 21.57 -19.32
N GLY A 886 -8.05 22.14 -18.54
CA GLY A 886 -8.25 22.43 -17.12
C GLY A 886 -8.31 21.21 -16.22
N SER A 887 -8.09 19.99 -16.73
CA SER A 887 -8.19 18.76 -15.94
C SER A 887 -7.05 18.64 -14.92
N GLN A 888 -7.39 18.20 -13.72
CA GLN A 888 -6.44 17.90 -12.64
C GLN A 888 -5.52 16.72 -13.01
N LEU A 889 -4.28 16.76 -12.52
CA LEU A 889 -3.35 15.63 -12.54
C LEU A 889 -3.46 14.92 -11.17
N PRO A 890 -4.21 13.82 -11.06
CA PRO A 890 -4.42 13.17 -9.75
C PRO A 890 -3.13 12.54 -9.19
N ALA A 891 -2.30 11.96 -10.05
CA ALA A 891 -1.02 11.33 -9.67
C ALA A 891 0.11 12.34 -9.37
N ALA A 892 -0.19 13.63 -9.20
CA ALA A 892 0.79 14.64 -8.81
C ALA A 892 0.96 14.66 -7.29
N THR A 893 2.17 14.49 -6.78
CA THR A 893 2.46 14.35 -5.34
C THR A 893 2.85 15.69 -4.72
N TRP A 894 2.06 16.18 -3.78
CA TRP A 894 2.29 17.44 -3.06
C TRP A 894 3.04 17.22 -1.74
N ASP A 895 3.95 18.13 -1.37
CA ASP A 895 4.67 18.10 -0.10
C ASP A 895 3.88 18.70 1.07
N ASP A 896 2.85 19.48 0.80
CA ASP A 896 1.86 20.00 1.73
C ASP A 896 0.65 20.53 0.93
N ASN A 897 -0.52 20.68 1.57
CA ASN A 897 -1.71 21.29 0.99
C ASN A 897 -2.73 21.61 2.10
N ASP A 898 -3.91 22.12 1.72
CA ASP A 898 -4.99 22.47 2.66
C ASP A 898 -4.50 23.41 3.79
N ILE A 899 -3.70 24.41 3.39
CA ILE A 899 -2.99 25.31 4.30
C ILE A 899 -3.84 26.52 4.72
N THR A 900 -3.51 27.11 5.87
CA THR A 900 -4.18 28.32 6.38
C THR A 900 -3.15 29.42 6.57
N LEU A 901 -3.42 30.64 6.06
CA LEU A 901 -2.48 31.76 6.08
C LEU A 901 -3.15 33.03 6.63
N TRP A 902 -2.52 33.71 7.61
CA TRP A 902 -2.91 35.04 8.03
C TRP A 902 -2.36 36.11 7.09
N PRO A 903 -2.91 37.33 7.08
CA PRO A 903 -2.41 38.41 6.24
C PRO A 903 -0.92 38.64 6.39
N GLY A 904 -0.23 38.75 5.28
CA GLY A 904 1.23 38.92 5.21
C GLY A 904 2.03 37.59 5.36
N GLN A 905 1.38 36.47 5.64
CA GLN A 905 2.03 35.17 5.62
C GLN A 905 2.07 34.59 4.22
N SER A 906 3.09 33.78 3.96
CA SER A 906 3.20 33.00 2.73
C SER A 906 3.75 31.59 3.03
N GLN A 907 3.39 30.64 2.17
CA GLN A 907 3.94 29.30 2.19
C GLN A 907 4.28 28.85 0.78
N THR A 908 5.37 28.10 0.65
CA THR A 908 5.81 27.52 -0.61
C THR A 908 5.55 26.03 -0.57
N LEU A 909 4.85 25.53 -1.57
CA LEU A 909 4.53 24.11 -1.78
C LEU A 909 5.30 23.60 -2.99
N THR A 910 5.56 22.31 -3.03
CA THR A 910 6.16 21.65 -4.19
C THR A 910 5.30 20.47 -4.62
N VAL A 911 4.97 20.41 -5.90
CA VAL A 911 4.30 19.26 -6.52
C VAL A 911 5.25 18.57 -7.49
N ARG A 912 5.31 17.23 -7.42
CA ARG A 912 6.09 16.36 -8.30
C ARG A 912 5.18 15.53 -9.17
N TYR A 913 5.56 15.33 -10.44
CA TYR A 913 4.76 14.61 -11.41
C TYR A 913 5.62 14.16 -12.60
N ARG A 914 5.07 13.32 -13.47
CA ARG A 914 5.69 12.97 -14.74
C ARG A 914 5.24 13.96 -15.81
N ALA A 915 6.17 14.57 -16.55
CA ALA A 915 5.84 15.50 -17.64
C ALA A 915 4.93 14.85 -18.71
N ALA A 916 5.05 13.54 -18.92
CA ALA A 916 4.21 12.77 -19.83
C ALA A 916 2.72 12.83 -19.46
N ASP A 917 2.38 12.96 -18.18
CA ASP A 917 0.99 13.01 -17.70
C ASP A 917 0.28 14.31 -18.12
N LEU A 918 1.04 15.34 -18.48
CA LEU A 918 0.49 16.57 -19.09
C LEU A 918 0.02 16.36 -20.54
N ARG A 919 0.37 15.26 -21.19
CA ARG A 919 -0.01 14.93 -22.58
C ARG A 919 0.32 16.06 -23.57
N GLY A 920 1.48 16.71 -23.39
CA GLY A 920 1.94 17.82 -24.20
C GLY A 920 1.36 19.21 -23.85
N ALA A 921 0.43 19.30 -22.89
CA ALA A 921 -0.05 20.57 -22.39
C ALA A 921 0.96 21.26 -21.45
N ALA A 922 0.85 22.56 -21.28
CA ALA A 922 1.59 23.26 -20.23
C ALA A 922 0.93 23.04 -18.85
N PRO A 923 1.70 23.02 -17.76
CA PRO A 923 1.13 22.97 -16.43
C PRO A 923 0.53 24.32 -16.02
N THR A 924 -0.60 24.28 -15.33
CA THR A 924 -1.20 25.40 -14.60
C THR A 924 -1.44 24.99 -13.15
N VAL A 925 -1.49 25.97 -12.25
CA VAL A 925 -1.83 25.73 -10.84
C VAL A 925 -3.09 26.54 -10.53
N SER A 926 -4.11 25.87 -9.99
CA SER A 926 -5.25 26.53 -9.38
C SER A 926 -5.12 26.50 -7.86
N VAL A 927 -5.50 27.58 -7.21
CA VAL A 927 -5.58 27.70 -5.75
C VAL A 927 -6.93 28.27 -5.40
N ASP A 928 -7.65 27.62 -4.52
CA ASP A 928 -8.87 28.12 -3.89
C ASP A 928 -8.90 27.76 -2.39
N GLY A 929 -9.91 28.18 -1.66
CA GLY A 929 -10.04 27.86 -0.24
C GLY A 929 -11.41 28.27 0.28
N PHE A 930 -11.71 27.87 1.50
CA PHE A 930 -13.04 27.99 2.10
C PHE A 930 -13.63 29.41 2.02
N ASN A 931 -12.81 30.41 2.19
CA ASN A 931 -13.19 31.82 2.07
C ASN A 931 -12.35 32.56 0.99
N THR A 932 -11.70 31.85 0.09
CA THR A 932 -10.81 32.40 -0.94
C THR A 932 -11.30 31.99 -2.33
N GLY A 933 -11.55 32.95 -3.18
CA GLY A 933 -11.92 32.69 -4.58
C GLY A 933 -10.78 32.04 -5.35
N ARG A 934 -11.14 31.26 -6.38
CA ARG A 934 -10.19 30.51 -7.21
C ARG A 934 -9.25 31.43 -8.00
N VAL A 935 -7.96 31.17 -7.89
CA VAL A 935 -6.89 31.82 -8.65
C VAL A 935 -6.19 30.76 -9.48
N VAL A 936 -6.03 31.03 -10.79
CA VAL A 936 -5.31 30.13 -11.72
C VAL A 936 -4.09 30.84 -12.28
N VAL A 937 -2.94 30.22 -12.19
CA VAL A 937 -1.68 30.78 -12.72
C VAL A 937 -0.96 29.78 -13.63
N PRO A 938 -0.29 30.23 -14.70
CA PRO A 938 0.58 29.36 -15.47
C PRO A 938 1.81 28.93 -14.62
N ALA A 939 2.23 27.68 -14.78
CA ALA A 939 3.39 27.12 -14.10
C ALA A 939 4.51 26.78 -15.10
N GLY A 940 4.85 27.73 -15.96
CA GLY A 940 5.87 27.58 -17.00
C GLY A 940 7.30 27.48 -16.45
N PRO A 941 8.29 27.15 -17.30
CA PRO A 941 9.68 27.07 -16.91
C PRO A 941 10.16 28.39 -16.32
N HIS A 942 10.98 28.32 -15.29
CA HIS A 942 11.57 29.47 -14.61
C HIS A 942 12.44 30.25 -15.60
N ARG A 943 11.88 31.31 -16.21
CA ARG A 943 12.65 32.31 -16.95
C ARG A 943 13.09 33.38 -15.94
N GLY A 944 14.36 33.44 -15.64
CA GLY A 944 14.90 34.54 -14.85
C GLY A 944 14.52 35.86 -15.51
N GLY A 945 13.74 36.72 -14.83
CA GLY A 945 13.52 38.13 -15.18
C GLY A 945 12.33 38.51 -16.04
N GLN A 946 11.16 37.86 -15.93
CA GLN A 946 9.90 38.42 -16.43
C GLN A 946 8.86 38.55 -15.32
N GLU A 947 8.27 39.75 -15.21
CA GLU A 947 7.16 40.05 -14.31
C GLU A 947 5.99 39.09 -14.56
N ALA A 948 5.37 38.63 -13.48
CA ALA A 948 4.23 37.76 -13.54
C ALA A 948 3.06 38.39 -14.29
N VAL A 949 2.51 37.69 -15.27
CA VAL A 949 1.22 38.02 -15.87
C VAL A 949 0.17 38.07 -14.73
N PRO A 950 -0.66 39.09 -14.63
CA PRO A 950 -1.66 39.17 -13.58
C PRO A 950 -2.59 37.94 -13.63
N PRO A 951 -2.99 37.42 -12.46
CA PRO A 951 -3.85 36.24 -12.39
C PRO A 951 -5.19 36.51 -13.06
N VAL A 952 -5.67 35.53 -13.82
CA VAL A 952 -7.04 35.54 -14.32
C VAL A 952 -7.95 35.18 -13.13
N ILE A 953 -8.75 36.12 -12.68
CA ILE A 953 -9.79 35.90 -11.68
C ILE A 953 -11.02 35.44 -12.48
N GLU A 954 -11.31 34.15 -12.47
CA GLU A 954 -12.61 33.67 -12.93
C GLU A 954 -13.67 34.11 -11.91
N GLY A 955 -14.71 34.72 -12.47
CA GLY A 955 -15.73 35.42 -11.71
C GLY A 955 -16.42 34.58 -10.67
N THR A 956 -16.83 35.25 -9.63
CA THR A 956 -17.64 34.75 -8.52
C THR A 956 -18.75 33.84 -9.02
N ARG A 957 -18.83 32.65 -8.38
CA ARG A 957 -20.02 31.78 -8.46
C ARG A 957 -21.27 32.60 -8.05
N GLU A 958 -22.28 32.73 -8.95
CA GLU A 958 -23.64 33.02 -8.57
C GLU A 958 -24.33 31.74 -8.10
#